data_94be5f8cb8ebf3deae793ef31e5ede53
#
_entry.id   94be5f8cb8ebf3deae793ef31e5ede53
#
_cell.length_a   1.000
_cell.length_b   1.000
_cell.length_c   1.000
_cell.angle_alpha   90.00
_cell.angle_beta   90.00
_cell.angle_gamma   90.00
#
_symmetry.space_group_name_H-M   'P 1'
#
loop_
_entity.id
_entity.type
_entity.pdbx_description
1 polymer ?
#
loop_
_entity_poly.entity_id
_entity_poly.type
_entity_poly.pdbx_seq_one_letter_code
_entity_poly.pdbx_strand_id
1 'polypeptide(L)'
;MKHFAKRSCRLLAASLAAVQFLTAAAGAAFTNAFSYSYPVGEGLTYTRTEGKNSAGLQKANILTYQPNTGVTPIMVYADEQLYGSNATIMNAVNYLENQGKSVIGGTNADFFVMSTGVPIGLVIDEGELISSDAWQYAVGFKPDGTAVMGRPTMGMTVSGQSGTVTVSYFNKTRTTAGAYLLDRNYDDATHFSANGTYIVLERVDSTPVTVNGSVKLKVVSKGTGNSSFAIGENQMVLTKSDGANVPSWTDFQVGEEVTLSVRASDSNWSEVEYAVGGKLLIDNSTVTTSGIDGGSSNRARSAIGVKADGTVVLYEIDGNQSSSAGLTAAQLGQELLGLGCVRAICLDGGGSSAMALRQPGQSDVSLISSPSDGSQRACANYIFFINNIASDGVTAHAVLTPTYRYVMPGASTAFSVAGADASYGPAAAPTDLTYTVSNDRGTVSGQTFTAGMETGTATITGSNGSVDGSMMVCITGDIHSITLQNGGKDVSSISLKPGQSVDIDGIAYHLGQRMGSIDSSFTWSVSGGIGTVDENGVLTAGSSMASGTLTCSYGATSKSISVNVGMGDPQDAETVADFEESTDGCTAEGMTLSRMTDYTEVARGTGSLRAAYDGTSLTASTVYTTRADVTARSFVTLWARGEGTQGNLTAVFTDAAGGELTAPLSGATTSSWKQLTAEIPDGAVSFTGIRFTRSGAGAADSALYLDQIVVSEDHAVTNTDAPSVKLNSTSLTVNANASATITGTATMENGRYPARAANISVKVDGKPVSGAASMNGSALTVTTGALSAGTHCVTIDVSDDAGNRSRVTATVTAGSAGNVFADTANHWARGYASLLSENGIMQGETGSNGQMYFNPDRNLTRQEFAVTIARLLGLDTSNTAATDFADDSSIASWARGAVHAVSEAGIMQGSSNGSALYFSPEAQMTRAEVMTVIGRCLPRGYAAASLGYRDASSIPSWAREQVQICVSAGIIGGYEDNTLRPLGSITRGEIAKILALF
;
A
#
# COMPACT_ATOMS: atom_id res chain seq x y z
N MET A 1 -30.62 -45.08 -48.47
CA MET A 1 -29.79 -43.89 -48.36
C MET A 1 -30.35 -43.01 -47.27
N LYS A 2 -30.24 -43.33 -45.98
CA LYS A 2 -30.63 -42.54 -44.82
C LYS A 2 -29.91 -43.04 -43.57
N HIS A 3 -28.64 -43.46 -43.65
CA HIS A 3 -27.84 -43.89 -42.50
C HIS A 3 -26.36 -43.46 -42.55
N PHE A 4 -26.02 -42.42 -43.33
CA PHE A 4 -24.63 -41.96 -43.44
C PHE A 4 -24.40 -40.51 -43.01
N ALA A 5 -25.41 -39.80 -42.47
CA ALA A 5 -25.30 -38.36 -42.13
C ALA A 5 -25.25 -38.05 -40.60
N LYS A 6 -25.04 -39.05 -39.75
CA LYS A 6 -24.94 -38.83 -38.29
C LYS A 6 -23.62 -39.23 -37.62
N ARG A 7 -22.58 -39.51 -38.40
CA ARG A 7 -21.25 -39.86 -37.84
C ARG A 7 -20.16 -38.84 -38.09
N SER A 8 -20.43 -37.73 -38.78
CA SER A 8 -19.41 -36.74 -39.11
C SER A 8 -19.40 -35.50 -38.19
N CYS A 9 -20.37 -35.31 -37.29
CA CYS A 9 -20.38 -34.21 -36.32
C CYS A 9 -19.90 -34.59 -34.90
N ARG A 10 -19.48 -35.82 -34.66
CA ARG A 10 -18.97 -36.26 -33.33
C ARG A 10 -17.46 -36.44 -33.24
N LEU A 11 -16.72 -36.01 -34.27
CA LEU A 11 -15.24 -36.13 -34.30
C LEU A 11 -14.49 -34.78 -34.34
N LEU A 12 -15.20 -33.66 -34.25
CA LEU A 12 -14.54 -32.33 -34.12
C LEU A 12 -14.57 -31.73 -32.72
N ALA A 13 -15.25 -32.32 -31.73
CA ALA A 13 -15.28 -31.82 -30.37
C ALA A 13 -14.28 -32.50 -29.41
N ALA A 14 -13.49 -33.46 -29.88
CA ALA A 14 -12.58 -34.23 -29.06
C ALA A 14 -11.08 -33.95 -29.32
N SER A 15 -10.72 -32.85 -29.96
CA SER A 15 -9.32 -32.62 -30.36
C SER A 15 -8.71 -31.24 -30.00
N LEU A 16 -9.24 -30.56 -29.01
CA LEU A 16 -8.59 -29.30 -28.53
C LEU A 16 -8.15 -29.33 -27.05
N ALA A 17 -7.94 -30.49 -26.47
CA ALA A 17 -7.14 -30.61 -25.23
C ALA A 17 -5.75 -31.21 -25.54
N ALA A 18 -5.10 -30.72 -26.60
CA ALA A 18 -3.68 -30.98 -26.78
C ALA A 18 -2.90 -29.97 -25.92
N VAL A 19 -2.65 -30.35 -24.68
CA VAL A 19 -1.63 -29.73 -23.86
C VAL A 19 -0.30 -29.89 -24.60
N GLN A 20 0.11 -28.89 -25.35
CA GLN A 20 1.50 -28.79 -25.76
C GLN A 20 2.34 -28.49 -24.53
N PHE A 21 3.06 -29.51 -24.06
CA PHE A 21 4.26 -29.27 -23.28
C PHE A 21 5.19 -28.43 -24.14
N LEU A 22 5.29 -27.14 -23.88
CA LEU A 22 6.41 -26.34 -24.33
C LEU A 22 7.65 -26.87 -23.61
N THR A 23 8.31 -27.82 -24.27
CA THR A 23 9.73 -28.10 -23.93
C THR A 23 10.46 -26.78 -24.06
N ALA A 24 11.17 -26.38 -23.02
CA ALA A 24 11.97 -25.17 -22.98
C ALA A 24 12.85 -25.05 -24.22
N ALA A 25 12.37 -24.33 -25.23
CA ALA A 25 13.19 -23.79 -26.28
C ALA A 25 14.11 -22.72 -25.63
N ALA A 26 15.37 -22.72 -25.97
CA ALA A 26 16.32 -21.71 -25.52
C ALA A 26 15.76 -20.31 -25.86
N GLY A 27 15.25 -19.59 -24.85
CA GLY A 27 14.63 -18.29 -25.05
C GLY A 27 13.35 -18.03 -24.22
N ALA A 28 12.83 -19.00 -23.46
CA ALA A 28 11.69 -18.77 -22.56
C ALA A 28 12.03 -17.67 -21.55
N ALA A 29 11.24 -16.59 -21.54
CA ALA A 29 11.43 -15.49 -20.59
C ALA A 29 11.12 -15.91 -19.14
N PHE A 30 10.48 -17.07 -18.94
CA PHE A 30 10.10 -17.62 -17.63
C PHE A 30 10.75 -18.97 -17.37
N THR A 31 11.17 -19.19 -16.14
CA THR A 31 11.55 -20.50 -15.60
C THR A 31 10.52 -20.94 -14.56
N ASN A 32 10.38 -22.26 -14.38
CA ASN A 32 9.40 -22.86 -13.48
C ASN A 32 7.96 -22.35 -13.75
N ALA A 33 7.62 -22.15 -15.04
CA ALA A 33 6.34 -21.62 -15.42
C ALA A 33 5.21 -22.67 -15.28
N PHE A 34 4.09 -22.24 -14.75
CA PHE A 34 2.83 -22.96 -14.80
C PHE A 34 1.81 -22.14 -15.58
N SER A 35 1.21 -22.74 -16.57
CA SER A 35 0.15 -22.12 -17.35
C SER A 35 -1.14 -22.92 -17.22
N TYR A 36 -2.24 -22.21 -17.05
CA TYR A 36 -3.58 -22.80 -17.11
C TYR A 36 -4.47 -21.99 -18.04
N SER A 37 -5.33 -22.71 -18.79
CA SER A 37 -6.17 -22.11 -19.81
C SER A 37 -7.59 -22.63 -19.70
N TYR A 38 -8.54 -21.79 -20.10
CA TYR A 38 -9.93 -22.16 -20.25
C TYR A 38 -10.62 -21.26 -21.29
N PRO A 39 -11.64 -21.78 -22.00
CA PRO A 39 -12.39 -20.98 -22.95
C PRO A 39 -13.25 -19.94 -22.20
N VAL A 40 -13.40 -18.75 -22.80
CA VAL A 40 -14.19 -17.63 -22.27
C VAL A 40 -15.19 -17.08 -23.27
N GLY A 41 -15.17 -17.61 -24.51
CA GLY A 41 -16.05 -17.28 -25.61
C GLY A 41 -15.80 -18.24 -26.78
N GLU A 42 -16.67 -18.22 -27.79
CA GLU A 42 -16.42 -18.99 -29.02
C GLU A 42 -15.10 -18.55 -29.65
N GLY A 43 -14.18 -19.51 -29.86
CA GLY A 43 -12.86 -19.23 -30.42
C GLY A 43 -11.96 -18.36 -29.56
N LEU A 44 -12.37 -18.01 -28.34
CA LEU A 44 -11.61 -17.16 -27.40
C LEU A 44 -11.22 -17.95 -26.16
N THR A 45 -9.93 -18.02 -25.91
CA THR A 45 -9.35 -18.73 -24.76
C THR A 45 -8.51 -17.76 -23.91
N TYR A 46 -8.74 -17.79 -22.61
CA TYR A 46 -7.87 -17.14 -21.64
C TYR A 46 -6.80 -18.10 -21.13
N THR A 47 -5.57 -17.60 -21.01
CA THR A 47 -4.44 -18.30 -20.41
C THR A 47 -3.77 -17.40 -19.37
N ARG A 48 -3.55 -17.93 -18.18
CA ARG A 48 -2.69 -17.33 -17.16
C ARG A 48 -1.38 -18.09 -17.13
N THR A 49 -0.26 -17.37 -17.21
CA THR A 49 1.09 -17.95 -17.03
C THR A 49 1.75 -17.28 -15.84
N GLU A 50 2.25 -18.09 -14.93
CA GLU A 50 2.99 -17.65 -13.75
C GLU A 50 4.35 -18.35 -13.71
N GLY A 51 5.40 -17.63 -13.33
CA GLY A 51 6.74 -18.14 -13.31
C GLY A 51 7.72 -17.13 -12.70
N LYS A 52 9.00 -17.31 -12.98
CA LYS A 52 10.04 -16.36 -12.58
C LYS A 52 11.09 -16.22 -13.67
N ASN A 53 11.80 -15.11 -13.65
CA ASN A 53 13.02 -14.87 -14.44
C ASN A 53 14.09 -14.23 -13.54
N SER A 54 15.18 -13.76 -14.13
CA SER A 54 16.25 -13.10 -13.37
C SER A 54 15.83 -11.80 -12.65
N ALA A 55 14.71 -11.19 -13.05
CA ALA A 55 14.19 -9.97 -12.43
C ALA A 55 13.23 -10.25 -11.26
N GLY A 56 12.69 -11.47 -11.15
CA GLY A 56 11.75 -11.87 -10.11
C GLY A 56 10.57 -12.67 -10.60
N LEU A 57 9.47 -12.64 -9.84
CA LEU A 57 8.21 -13.28 -10.20
C LEU A 57 7.61 -12.65 -11.44
N GLN A 58 6.83 -13.43 -12.19
CA GLN A 58 6.17 -13.00 -13.41
C GLN A 58 4.74 -13.53 -13.46
N LYS A 59 3.79 -12.69 -13.90
CA LYS A 59 2.38 -13.02 -14.04
C LYS A 59 1.85 -12.44 -15.34
N ALA A 60 1.55 -13.29 -16.31
CA ALA A 60 1.02 -12.89 -17.61
C ALA A 60 -0.43 -13.34 -17.81
N ASN A 61 -1.24 -12.48 -18.42
CA ASN A 61 -2.61 -12.69 -18.85
C ASN A 61 -2.63 -12.69 -20.37
N ILE A 62 -3.23 -13.70 -20.97
CA ILE A 62 -3.21 -13.89 -22.42
C ILE A 62 -4.62 -14.24 -22.90
N LEU A 63 -5.12 -13.51 -23.89
CA LEU A 63 -6.31 -13.86 -24.64
C LEU A 63 -5.89 -14.32 -26.03
N THR A 64 -6.27 -15.53 -26.41
CA THR A 64 -6.02 -16.10 -27.74
C THR A 64 -7.33 -16.23 -28.46
N TYR A 65 -7.45 -15.53 -29.59
CA TYR A 65 -8.68 -15.42 -30.38
C TYR A 65 -8.51 -16.02 -31.78
N GLN A 66 -9.38 -16.92 -32.15
CA GLN A 66 -9.55 -17.40 -33.52
C GLN A 66 -10.72 -16.65 -34.15
N PRO A 67 -10.53 -15.96 -35.30
CA PRO A 67 -11.58 -15.20 -35.94
C PRO A 67 -12.85 -16.02 -36.19
N ASN A 68 -13.99 -15.49 -35.75
CA ASN A 68 -15.32 -16.12 -35.92
C ASN A 68 -16.41 -15.02 -35.81
N THR A 69 -17.68 -15.39 -35.98
CA THR A 69 -18.81 -14.47 -35.93
C THR A 69 -19.47 -14.39 -34.54
N GLY A 70 -19.23 -15.36 -33.68
CA GLY A 70 -19.80 -15.42 -32.34
C GLY A 70 -19.09 -14.48 -31.35
N VAL A 71 -17.81 -14.18 -31.64
CA VAL A 71 -17.00 -13.20 -30.84
C VAL A 71 -16.29 -12.28 -31.83
N THR A 72 -16.40 -10.98 -31.64
CA THR A 72 -15.74 -9.98 -32.50
C THR A 72 -14.87 -9.02 -31.68
N PRO A 73 -13.66 -8.68 -32.15
CA PRO A 73 -12.86 -7.65 -31.58
C PRO A 73 -13.37 -6.27 -31.97
N ILE A 74 -13.43 -5.35 -31.01
CA ILE A 74 -13.73 -3.93 -31.24
C ILE A 74 -12.67 -3.04 -30.58
N MET A 75 -12.59 -1.80 -31.04
CA MET A 75 -11.86 -0.75 -30.38
C MET A 75 -12.86 0.20 -29.69
N VAL A 76 -12.50 0.78 -28.56
CA VAL A 76 -13.28 1.83 -27.91
C VAL A 76 -12.34 2.92 -27.39
N TYR A 77 -12.75 4.17 -27.51
CA TYR A 77 -12.13 5.33 -26.91
C TYR A 77 -13.16 6.11 -26.06
N ALA A 78 -12.68 6.86 -25.08
CA ALA A 78 -13.58 7.47 -24.10
C ALA A 78 -14.41 8.59 -24.73
N ASP A 79 -15.69 8.66 -24.35
CA ASP A 79 -16.63 9.74 -24.69
C ASP A 79 -16.74 10.12 -26.18
N GLU A 80 -16.28 9.21 -27.07
CA GLU A 80 -16.25 9.41 -28.55
C GLU A 80 -15.48 10.69 -28.95
N GLN A 81 -14.58 11.15 -28.11
CA GLN A 81 -13.67 12.28 -28.35
C GLN A 81 -12.25 11.91 -27.99
N LEU A 82 -11.27 12.48 -28.71
CA LEU A 82 -9.86 12.13 -28.52
C LEU A 82 -9.14 13.05 -27.53
N TYR A 83 -9.54 14.32 -27.42
CA TYR A 83 -8.83 15.30 -26.60
C TYR A 83 -9.45 15.42 -25.21
N GLY A 84 -8.63 15.22 -24.18
CA GLY A 84 -9.06 15.33 -22.78
C GLY A 84 -9.87 14.14 -22.26
N SER A 85 -10.21 13.20 -23.11
CA SER A 85 -11.11 12.09 -22.84
C SER A 85 -10.32 10.79 -22.69
N ASN A 86 -9.93 10.47 -21.44
CA ASN A 86 -9.34 9.20 -21.08
C ASN A 86 -10.22 8.49 -20.07
N ALA A 87 -10.38 7.19 -20.21
CA ALA A 87 -11.15 6.35 -19.29
C ALA A 87 -10.26 5.24 -18.72
N THR A 88 -10.61 4.71 -17.55
CA THR A 88 -10.03 3.45 -17.08
C THR A 88 -10.63 2.28 -17.86
N ILE A 89 -9.93 1.13 -17.87
CA ILE A 89 -10.44 -0.06 -18.58
C ILE A 89 -11.83 -0.47 -18.09
N MET A 90 -12.11 -0.38 -16.80
CA MET A 90 -13.43 -0.73 -16.25
C MET A 90 -14.50 0.32 -16.61
N ASN A 91 -14.15 1.60 -16.77
CA ASN A 91 -15.09 2.59 -17.28
C ASN A 91 -15.42 2.33 -18.76
N ALA A 92 -14.44 1.92 -19.55
CA ALA A 92 -14.66 1.52 -20.94
C ALA A 92 -15.54 0.26 -21.05
N VAL A 93 -15.35 -0.73 -20.16
CA VAL A 93 -16.26 -1.88 -20.04
C VAL A 93 -17.68 -1.42 -19.75
N ASN A 94 -17.88 -0.61 -18.71
CA ASN A 94 -19.20 -0.11 -18.31
C ASN A 94 -19.87 0.69 -19.45
N TYR A 95 -19.10 1.48 -20.18
CA TYR A 95 -19.61 2.22 -21.34
C TYR A 95 -20.17 1.29 -22.42
N LEU A 96 -19.43 0.23 -22.79
CA LEU A 96 -19.86 -0.75 -23.77
C LEU A 96 -21.07 -1.56 -23.29
N GLU A 97 -21.09 -2.00 -22.05
CA GLU A 97 -22.20 -2.76 -21.48
C GLU A 97 -23.48 -1.91 -21.37
N ASN A 98 -23.37 -0.62 -21.09
CA ASN A 98 -24.49 0.32 -21.11
C ASN A 98 -25.05 0.53 -22.53
N GLN A 99 -24.26 0.30 -23.57
CA GLN A 99 -24.71 0.25 -24.96
C GLN A 99 -25.30 -1.11 -25.36
N GLY A 100 -25.39 -2.06 -24.44
CA GLY A 100 -25.90 -3.40 -24.68
C GLY A 100 -24.91 -4.36 -25.32
N LYS A 101 -23.64 -4.00 -25.40
CA LYS A 101 -22.56 -4.89 -25.89
C LYS A 101 -22.10 -5.82 -24.76
N SER A 102 -22.03 -7.11 -25.02
CA SER A 102 -21.59 -8.12 -24.03
C SER A 102 -20.07 -8.27 -24.05
N VAL A 103 -19.37 -7.57 -23.17
CA VAL A 103 -17.90 -7.61 -23.11
C VAL A 103 -17.42 -8.93 -22.51
N ILE A 104 -16.51 -9.63 -23.19
CA ILE A 104 -15.82 -10.81 -22.64
C ILE A 104 -14.53 -10.39 -21.94
N GLY A 105 -13.70 -9.58 -22.59
CA GLY A 105 -12.45 -9.12 -22.03
C GLY A 105 -11.63 -8.35 -23.03
N GLY A 106 -10.55 -7.73 -22.56
CA GLY A 106 -9.70 -6.91 -23.40
C GLY A 106 -8.56 -6.25 -22.64
N THR A 107 -7.80 -5.41 -23.32
CA THR A 107 -6.62 -4.73 -22.77
C THR A 107 -6.54 -3.28 -23.27
N ASN A 108 -5.76 -2.44 -22.56
CA ASN A 108 -5.40 -1.11 -23.06
C ASN A 108 -4.67 -1.20 -24.41
N ALA A 109 -4.70 -0.12 -25.20
CA ALA A 109 -4.16 -0.17 -26.54
C ALA A 109 -3.07 0.89 -26.82
N ASP A 110 -3.37 1.91 -27.60
CA ASP A 110 -2.37 2.80 -28.17
C ASP A 110 -1.63 3.65 -27.12
N PHE A 111 -0.43 4.07 -27.46
CA PHE A 111 0.28 5.16 -26.79
C PHE A 111 -0.46 6.47 -27.00
N PHE A 112 -0.41 7.37 -26.04
CA PHE A 112 -1.10 8.64 -26.08
C PHE A 112 -0.27 9.80 -25.49
N VAL A 113 -0.65 11.01 -25.82
CA VAL A 113 -0.03 12.20 -25.27
C VAL A 113 -0.62 12.47 -23.89
N MET A 114 0.14 12.26 -22.83
CA MET A 114 -0.31 12.34 -21.44
C MET A 114 -1.02 13.66 -21.07
N SER A 115 -0.65 14.76 -21.69
CA SER A 115 -1.22 16.10 -21.42
C SER A 115 -2.55 16.37 -22.12
N THR A 116 -2.87 15.61 -23.17
CA THR A 116 -4.04 15.86 -24.01
C THR A 116 -4.94 14.64 -24.17
N GLY A 117 -4.49 13.46 -23.81
CA GLY A 117 -5.22 12.20 -24.02
C GLY A 117 -5.19 11.68 -25.45
N VAL A 118 -4.76 12.47 -26.42
CA VAL A 118 -4.84 12.15 -27.86
C VAL A 118 -3.96 10.94 -28.19
N PRO A 119 -4.50 9.86 -28.82
CA PRO A 119 -3.72 8.71 -29.24
C PRO A 119 -2.66 9.11 -30.28
N ILE A 120 -1.50 8.45 -30.24
CA ILE A 120 -0.40 8.73 -31.17
C ILE A 120 -0.62 8.00 -32.50
N GLY A 121 -1.10 6.77 -32.47
CA GLY A 121 -1.26 5.94 -33.66
C GLY A 121 -2.58 6.15 -34.41
N LEU A 122 -2.82 5.24 -35.35
CA LEU A 122 -4.04 5.17 -36.14
C LEU A 122 -5.25 4.76 -35.29
N VAL A 123 -6.37 5.43 -35.47
CA VAL A 123 -7.66 5.04 -34.87
C VAL A 123 -8.71 4.93 -36.00
N ILE A 124 -9.32 3.76 -36.12
CA ILE A 124 -10.50 3.50 -36.96
C ILE A 124 -11.58 2.93 -36.05
N ASP A 125 -12.78 3.44 -36.15
CA ASP A 125 -13.94 2.99 -35.38
C ASP A 125 -15.15 2.84 -36.29
N GLU A 126 -15.79 1.67 -36.29
CA GLU A 126 -16.91 1.32 -37.15
C GLU A 126 -16.67 1.64 -38.66
N GLY A 127 -15.41 1.51 -39.11
CA GLY A 127 -14.98 1.81 -40.47
C GLY A 127 -14.70 3.29 -40.73
N GLU A 128 -14.99 4.18 -39.81
CA GLU A 128 -14.63 5.59 -39.90
C GLU A 128 -13.16 5.82 -39.44
N LEU A 129 -12.42 6.58 -40.20
CA LEU A 129 -11.10 7.04 -39.81
C LEU A 129 -11.25 8.16 -38.80
N ILE A 130 -10.97 7.86 -37.54
CA ILE A 130 -11.08 8.79 -36.40
C ILE A 130 -9.79 9.62 -36.25
N SER A 131 -8.63 8.99 -36.44
CA SER A 131 -7.33 9.67 -36.33
C SER A 131 -6.28 9.00 -37.19
N SER A 132 -5.46 9.80 -37.87
CA SER A 132 -4.39 9.28 -38.73
C SER A 132 -3.23 8.68 -37.92
N ASP A 133 -2.44 7.87 -38.59
CA ASP A 133 -1.17 7.41 -38.05
C ASP A 133 -0.16 8.58 -37.90
N ALA A 134 0.67 8.50 -36.85
CA ALA A 134 1.84 9.35 -36.69
C ALA A 134 3.10 8.51 -36.89
N TRP A 135 3.20 7.84 -38.02
CA TRP A 135 4.34 6.97 -38.40
C TRP A 135 4.49 5.70 -37.52
N GLN A 136 3.40 5.28 -36.89
CA GLN A 136 3.34 4.08 -36.07
C GLN A 136 2.89 2.85 -36.85
N TYR A 137 3.12 1.66 -36.31
CA TYR A 137 2.44 0.45 -36.75
C TYR A 137 1.02 0.44 -36.17
N ALA A 138 0.15 -0.36 -36.78
CA ALA A 138 -1.21 -0.52 -36.32
C ALA A 138 -1.67 -1.98 -36.50
N VAL A 139 -2.65 -2.36 -35.71
CA VAL A 139 -3.48 -3.55 -35.95
C VAL A 139 -4.90 -3.09 -36.24
N GLY A 140 -5.50 -3.67 -37.26
CA GLY A 140 -6.89 -3.45 -37.64
C GLY A 140 -7.65 -4.76 -37.69
N PHE A 141 -8.95 -4.70 -37.42
CA PHE A 141 -9.87 -5.85 -37.49
C PHE A 141 -10.92 -5.60 -38.57
N LYS A 142 -11.16 -6.62 -39.37
CA LYS A 142 -12.22 -6.65 -40.38
C LYS A 142 -13.55 -7.15 -39.79
N PRO A 143 -14.69 -7.01 -40.46
CA PRO A 143 -16.00 -7.49 -40.00
C PRO A 143 -16.06 -8.97 -39.63
N ASP A 144 -15.22 -9.79 -40.27
CA ASP A 144 -15.13 -11.24 -39.99
C ASP A 144 -14.20 -11.57 -38.79
N GLY A 145 -13.70 -10.55 -38.10
CA GLY A 145 -12.76 -10.68 -36.95
C GLY A 145 -11.31 -10.92 -37.37
N THR A 146 -11.00 -11.02 -38.69
CA THR A 146 -9.61 -11.20 -39.13
C THR A 146 -8.78 -9.94 -38.90
N ALA A 147 -7.53 -10.14 -38.46
CA ALA A 147 -6.61 -9.04 -38.16
C ALA A 147 -5.70 -8.69 -39.35
N VAL A 148 -5.51 -7.41 -39.57
CA VAL A 148 -4.50 -6.84 -40.47
C VAL A 148 -3.49 -6.10 -39.60
N MET A 149 -2.19 -6.35 -39.82
CA MET A 149 -1.13 -5.66 -39.06
C MET A 149 -0.07 -5.10 -39.99
N GLY A 150 0.24 -3.83 -39.86
CA GLY A 150 1.22 -3.17 -40.71
C GLY A 150 1.43 -1.70 -40.35
N ARG A 151 1.99 -0.97 -41.28
CA ARG A 151 2.15 0.48 -41.18
C ARG A 151 1.40 1.16 -42.33
N PRO A 152 0.06 1.30 -42.23
CA PRO A 152 -0.72 1.93 -43.25
C PRO A 152 -0.49 3.44 -43.23
N THR A 153 0.17 3.98 -44.25
CA THR A 153 0.25 5.43 -44.40
C THR A 153 -1.04 5.94 -45.01
N MET A 154 -1.76 6.79 -44.29
CA MET A 154 -2.98 7.44 -44.75
C MET A 154 -2.63 8.75 -45.47
N GLY A 155 -2.46 8.68 -46.82
CA GLY A 155 -2.31 9.87 -47.63
C GLY A 155 -3.63 10.64 -47.66
N MET A 156 -3.62 11.87 -47.15
CA MET A 156 -4.81 12.71 -47.08
C MET A 156 -4.57 14.03 -47.85
N THR A 157 -5.54 14.39 -48.67
CA THR A 157 -5.50 15.65 -49.44
C THR A 157 -6.84 16.37 -49.40
N VAL A 158 -6.80 17.69 -49.26
CA VAL A 158 -7.96 18.56 -49.50
C VAL A 158 -7.70 19.27 -50.80
N SER A 159 -8.55 19.04 -51.81
CA SER A 159 -8.40 19.53 -53.17
C SER A 159 -9.61 20.36 -53.63
N GLY A 160 -9.38 21.51 -54.24
CA GLY A 160 -10.40 22.41 -54.82
C GLY A 160 -9.89 23.09 -56.08
N GLN A 161 -10.61 24.07 -56.57
CA GLN A 161 -10.20 24.85 -57.77
C GLN A 161 -8.91 25.63 -57.50
N SER A 162 -8.72 26.12 -56.25
CA SER A 162 -7.55 26.89 -55.88
C SER A 162 -6.28 26.06 -55.76
N GLY A 163 -6.37 24.73 -55.62
CA GLY A 163 -5.23 23.81 -55.50
C GLY A 163 -5.48 22.63 -54.58
N THR A 164 -4.40 22.08 -54.04
CA THR A 164 -4.42 20.91 -53.19
C THR A 164 -3.54 21.10 -51.95
N VAL A 165 -4.07 20.86 -50.77
CA VAL A 165 -3.31 20.81 -49.52
C VAL A 165 -3.14 19.35 -49.11
N THR A 166 -1.89 18.94 -48.86
CA THR A 166 -1.58 17.64 -48.24
C THR A 166 -1.74 17.75 -46.74
N VAL A 167 -2.64 16.99 -46.18
CA VAL A 167 -2.85 16.90 -44.74
C VAL A 167 -1.84 15.92 -44.14
N SER A 168 -1.07 16.39 -43.19
CA SER A 168 -0.05 15.58 -42.52
C SER A 168 -0.65 14.77 -41.35
N TYR A 169 -1.64 15.35 -40.67
CA TYR A 169 -2.21 14.78 -39.46
C TYR A 169 -3.72 15.04 -39.42
N PHE A 170 -4.49 13.98 -39.10
CA PHE A 170 -5.92 14.07 -38.88
C PHE A 170 -6.22 13.79 -37.42
N ASN A 171 -6.94 14.69 -36.76
CA ASN A 171 -7.30 14.61 -35.35
C ASN A 171 -6.12 14.36 -34.40
N LYS A 172 -5.05 15.14 -34.61
CA LYS A 172 -3.87 15.22 -33.73
C LYS A 172 -3.71 16.64 -33.22
N THR A 173 -3.16 16.78 -32.03
CA THR A 173 -2.84 18.10 -31.47
C THR A 173 -1.89 18.86 -32.37
N ARG A 174 -2.28 20.07 -32.78
CA ARG A 174 -1.47 20.92 -33.71
C ARG A 174 -0.15 21.34 -33.08
N THR A 175 0.93 21.00 -33.73
CA THR A 175 2.30 21.42 -33.41
C THR A 175 2.88 22.28 -34.54
N THR A 176 4.18 22.53 -34.57
CA THR A 176 4.87 23.32 -35.61
C THR A 176 5.13 22.58 -36.93
N ALA A 177 4.79 21.29 -37.02
CA ALA A 177 5.10 20.45 -38.17
C ALA A 177 3.84 20.06 -38.98
N GLY A 178 3.79 20.48 -40.29
CA GLY A 178 2.79 20.00 -41.21
C GLY A 178 1.43 20.73 -41.21
N ALA A 179 0.49 20.19 -41.98
CA ALA A 179 -0.91 20.61 -42.01
C ALA A 179 -1.76 19.62 -41.21
N TYR A 180 -2.70 20.12 -40.45
CA TYR A 180 -3.62 19.36 -39.58
C TYR A 180 -5.04 19.57 -40.09
N LEU A 181 -5.82 18.49 -40.00
CA LEU A 181 -7.27 18.53 -40.17
C LEU A 181 -7.91 18.03 -38.88
N LEU A 182 -8.79 18.80 -38.27
CA LEU A 182 -9.52 18.48 -37.06
C LEU A 182 -11.01 18.41 -37.37
N ASP A 183 -11.72 17.48 -36.79
CA ASP A 183 -13.17 17.43 -36.80
C ASP A 183 -13.72 17.17 -35.39
N ARG A 184 -14.99 16.87 -35.28
CA ARG A 184 -15.71 16.69 -34.02
C ARG A 184 -15.20 15.48 -33.22
N ASN A 185 -14.62 14.46 -33.85
CA ASN A 185 -14.00 13.33 -33.17
C ASN A 185 -12.73 13.74 -32.42
N TYR A 186 -12.05 14.85 -32.81
CA TYR A 186 -10.94 15.40 -32.03
C TYR A 186 -11.43 15.97 -30.70
N ASP A 187 -12.34 16.95 -30.79
CA ASP A 187 -13.05 17.58 -29.65
C ASP A 187 -14.08 18.58 -30.21
N ASP A 188 -14.88 19.14 -29.32
CA ASP A 188 -15.76 20.27 -29.64
C ASP A 188 -15.02 21.61 -29.82
N ALA A 189 -13.70 21.63 -29.62
CA ALA A 189 -12.85 22.80 -29.74
C ALA A 189 -11.49 22.47 -30.38
N THR A 190 -10.85 23.46 -30.98
CA THR A 190 -9.56 23.30 -31.70
C THR A 190 -8.34 23.24 -30.78
N HIS A 191 -8.41 23.66 -29.54
CA HIS A 191 -7.31 23.71 -28.56
C HIS A 191 -6.01 24.33 -29.08
N PHE A 192 -6.11 25.38 -29.91
CA PHE A 192 -4.92 26.06 -30.45
C PHE A 192 -4.13 26.76 -29.32
N SER A 193 -2.85 26.48 -29.26
CA SER A 193 -1.92 27.06 -28.28
C SER A 193 -0.80 27.90 -28.97
N ALA A 194 -0.72 27.85 -30.29
CA ALA A 194 0.26 28.59 -31.09
C ALA A 194 -0.41 29.30 -32.27
N ASN A 195 0.14 30.44 -32.70
CA ASN A 195 -0.33 31.14 -33.86
C ASN A 195 -0.29 30.26 -35.11
N GLY A 196 -1.25 30.45 -35.99
CA GLY A 196 -1.32 29.71 -37.23
C GLY A 196 -2.47 30.17 -38.11
N THR A 197 -2.52 29.62 -39.32
CA THR A 197 -3.60 29.84 -40.28
C THR A 197 -4.58 28.69 -40.19
N TYR A 198 -5.89 28.99 -40.30
CA TYR A 198 -6.96 28.00 -40.35
C TYR A 198 -8.00 28.30 -41.41
N ILE A 199 -8.62 27.25 -41.92
CA ILE A 199 -9.73 27.27 -42.89
C ILE A 199 -10.82 26.37 -42.33
N VAL A 200 -12.01 26.88 -42.07
CA VAL A 200 -13.16 26.13 -41.60
C VAL A 200 -13.90 25.61 -42.81
N LEU A 201 -14.11 24.29 -42.82
CA LEU A 201 -14.78 23.52 -43.88
C LEU A 201 -16.06 22.96 -43.31
N GLU A 202 -17.15 22.99 -44.06
CA GLU A 202 -18.43 22.38 -43.68
C GLU A 202 -18.72 21.21 -44.57
N ARG A 203 -19.14 20.06 -43.98
CA ARG A 203 -19.54 18.87 -44.73
C ARG A 203 -20.78 19.19 -45.59
N VAL A 204 -20.79 18.79 -46.88
CA VAL A 204 -21.95 18.96 -47.75
C VAL A 204 -23.03 17.91 -47.45
N ASP A 205 -22.62 16.77 -46.95
CA ASP A 205 -23.46 15.65 -46.50
C ASP A 205 -22.82 14.94 -45.31
N SER A 206 -23.50 13.91 -44.79
CA SER A 206 -23.04 13.13 -43.60
C SER A 206 -22.09 11.98 -43.98
N THR A 207 -21.42 12.03 -45.15
CA THR A 207 -20.46 10.99 -45.56
C THR A 207 -19.33 10.89 -44.53
N PRO A 208 -19.07 9.72 -43.91
CA PRO A 208 -17.98 9.54 -42.96
C PRO A 208 -16.61 9.61 -43.64
N VAL A 209 -15.57 9.93 -42.88
CA VAL A 209 -14.20 9.85 -43.36
C VAL A 209 -13.76 8.39 -43.30
N THR A 210 -13.64 7.73 -44.43
CA THR A 210 -13.25 6.31 -44.50
C THR A 210 -11.92 6.12 -45.21
N VAL A 211 -11.27 4.99 -44.96
CA VAL A 211 -10.06 4.59 -45.68
C VAL A 211 -10.39 4.39 -47.17
N ASN A 212 -9.59 5.02 -48.03
CA ASN A 212 -9.81 5.10 -49.49
C ASN A 212 -11.11 5.80 -49.95
N GLY A 213 -11.76 6.54 -49.01
CA GLY A 213 -12.95 7.33 -49.24
C GLY A 213 -12.69 8.76 -49.67
N SER A 214 -13.77 9.52 -49.84
CA SER A 214 -13.72 10.97 -50.11
C SER A 214 -14.96 11.66 -49.49
N VAL A 215 -14.78 12.86 -48.99
CA VAL A 215 -15.81 13.68 -48.35
C VAL A 215 -15.85 15.05 -49.06
N LYS A 216 -17.07 15.49 -49.46
CA LYS A 216 -17.27 16.81 -50.05
C LYS A 216 -17.45 17.85 -48.95
N LEU A 217 -16.73 18.94 -49.05
CA LEU A 217 -16.68 20.01 -48.10
C LEU A 217 -16.83 21.38 -48.80
N LYS A 218 -17.27 22.36 -48.07
CA LYS A 218 -17.37 23.75 -48.53
C LYS A 218 -16.61 24.65 -47.57
N VAL A 219 -15.82 25.57 -48.08
CA VAL A 219 -15.12 26.57 -47.29
C VAL A 219 -16.10 27.58 -46.73
N VAL A 220 -16.23 27.70 -45.42
CA VAL A 220 -17.19 28.63 -44.77
C VAL A 220 -16.52 29.82 -44.13
N SER A 221 -15.29 29.67 -43.65
CA SER A 221 -14.50 30.78 -43.10
C SER A 221 -13.00 30.48 -43.10
N LYS A 222 -12.19 31.50 -42.93
CA LYS A 222 -10.75 31.36 -42.73
C LYS A 222 -10.21 32.47 -41.86
N GLY A 223 -9.10 32.22 -41.20
CA GLY A 223 -8.48 33.19 -40.32
C GLY A 223 -7.07 32.82 -39.87
N THR A 224 -6.53 33.63 -38.97
CA THR A 224 -5.22 33.41 -38.33
C THR A 224 -5.35 33.65 -36.82
N GLY A 225 -4.55 32.96 -36.01
CA GLY A 225 -4.54 33.17 -34.57
C GLY A 225 -4.11 31.97 -33.80
N ASN A 226 -4.16 32.10 -32.46
CA ASN A 226 -3.84 31.09 -31.49
C ASN A 226 -4.99 30.79 -30.50
N SER A 227 -6.15 31.44 -30.68
CA SER A 227 -7.30 31.21 -29.80
C SER A 227 -8.00 29.94 -30.20
N SER A 228 -8.37 29.15 -29.20
CA SER A 228 -9.28 28.01 -29.39
C SER A 228 -10.67 28.50 -29.71
N PHE A 229 -11.35 27.81 -30.60
CA PHE A 229 -12.77 28.06 -30.95
C PHE A 229 -13.49 26.70 -31.20
N ALA A 230 -14.82 26.74 -31.13
CA ALA A 230 -15.65 25.56 -31.29
C ALA A 230 -15.60 24.98 -32.72
N ILE A 231 -15.56 23.65 -32.80
CA ILE A 231 -15.76 22.87 -34.02
C ILE A 231 -17.21 22.42 -34.06
N GLY A 232 -17.97 22.92 -35.04
CA GLY A 232 -19.38 22.51 -35.23
C GLY A 232 -19.50 21.03 -35.64
N GLU A 233 -20.67 20.43 -35.37
CA GLU A 233 -20.93 18.99 -35.66
C GLU A 233 -20.62 18.58 -37.12
N ASN A 234 -20.86 19.44 -38.08
CA ASN A 234 -20.59 19.17 -39.49
C ASN A 234 -19.34 19.89 -40.00
N GLN A 235 -18.48 20.39 -39.11
CA GLN A 235 -17.33 21.18 -39.48
C GLN A 235 -16.00 20.40 -39.37
N MET A 236 -15.08 20.81 -40.23
CA MET A 236 -13.67 20.42 -40.14
C MET A 236 -12.82 21.67 -40.18
N VAL A 237 -11.67 21.64 -39.51
CA VAL A 237 -10.73 22.75 -39.46
C VAL A 237 -9.38 22.32 -40.04
N LEU A 238 -9.10 22.79 -41.26
CA LEU A 238 -7.78 22.63 -41.89
C LEU A 238 -6.85 23.76 -41.40
N THR A 239 -5.71 23.39 -40.81
CA THR A 239 -4.84 24.35 -40.13
C THR A 239 -3.36 24.01 -40.23
N LYS A 240 -2.52 25.04 -40.10
CA LYS A 240 -1.08 24.92 -39.87
C LYS A 240 -0.59 25.97 -38.89
N SER A 241 0.47 25.67 -38.14
CA SER A 241 1.16 26.69 -37.31
C SER A 241 1.98 27.65 -38.15
N ASP A 242 2.18 28.87 -37.65
CA ASP A 242 3.13 29.81 -38.27
C ASP A 242 4.54 29.20 -38.27
N GLY A 243 5.26 29.38 -39.39
CA GLY A 243 6.56 28.74 -39.58
C GLY A 243 6.54 27.27 -39.97
N ALA A 244 5.37 26.58 -39.96
CA ALA A 244 5.27 25.23 -40.47
C ALA A 244 5.57 25.18 -41.98
N ASN A 245 6.48 24.29 -42.37
CA ASN A 245 6.79 24.06 -43.80
C ASN A 245 5.71 23.15 -44.41
N VAL A 246 4.75 23.76 -45.07
CA VAL A 246 3.68 23.08 -45.84
C VAL A 246 3.72 23.59 -47.27
N PRO A 247 4.58 23.06 -48.16
CA PRO A 247 4.74 23.53 -49.53
C PRO A 247 3.44 23.49 -50.36
N SER A 248 2.54 22.56 -50.02
CA SER A 248 1.22 22.40 -50.70
C SER A 248 0.15 23.33 -50.12
N TRP A 249 0.47 24.22 -49.16
CA TRP A 249 -0.57 25.04 -48.53
C TRP A 249 -1.23 25.94 -49.58
N THR A 250 -2.53 25.83 -49.70
CA THR A 250 -3.40 26.58 -50.61
C THR A 250 -4.36 27.44 -49.80
N ASP A 251 -4.53 28.68 -50.18
CA ASP A 251 -5.51 29.61 -49.61
C ASP A 251 -6.84 29.51 -50.33
N PHE A 252 -7.62 28.47 -50.00
CA PHE A 252 -8.95 28.25 -50.55
C PHE A 252 -9.86 29.47 -50.31
N GLN A 253 -10.79 29.73 -51.27
CA GLN A 253 -11.72 30.85 -51.14
C GLN A 253 -12.98 30.49 -50.39
N VAL A 254 -13.51 31.43 -49.58
CA VAL A 254 -14.81 31.22 -48.92
C VAL A 254 -15.91 30.99 -49.98
N GLY A 255 -16.69 29.94 -49.80
CA GLY A 255 -17.68 29.46 -50.74
C GLY A 255 -17.17 28.38 -51.72
N GLU A 256 -15.85 28.13 -51.79
CA GLU A 256 -15.27 27.12 -52.66
C GLU A 256 -15.64 25.71 -52.16
N GLU A 257 -16.03 24.82 -53.07
CA GLU A 257 -16.19 23.40 -52.82
C GLU A 257 -14.84 22.71 -52.93
N VAL A 258 -14.51 21.93 -51.92
CA VAL A 258 -13.27 21.14 -51.87
C VAL A 258 -13.61 19.68 -51.55
N THR A 259 -12.72 18.79 -51.88
CA THR A 259 -12.88 17.33 -51.62
C THR A 259 -11.71 16.89 -50.71
N LEU A 260 -12.02 16.35 -49.53
CA LEU A 260 -11.10 15.56 -48.73
C LEU A 260 -11.02 14.17 -49.37
N SER A 261 -9.84 13.70 -49.67
CA SER A 261 -9.58 12.33 -50.12
C SER A 261 -8.61 11.61 -49.20
N VAL A 262 -8.89 10.40 -48.83
CA VAL A 262 -8.03 9.50 -48.03
C VAL A 262 -7.56 8.38 -48.93
N ARG A 263 -6.30 8.02 -48.86
CA ARG A 263 -5.72 6.89 -49.62
C ARG A 263 -4.73 6.14 -48.73
N ALA A 264 -5.03 4.89 -48.42
CA ALA A 264 -4.09 4.03 -47.69
C ALA A 264 -3.00 3.51 -48.65
N SER A 265 -1.78 3.40 -48.13
CA SER A 265 -0.66 2.80 -48.88
C SER A 265 -0.83 1.29 -49.13
N ASP A 266 -1.68 0.63 -48.35
CA ASP A 266 -2.03 -0.80 -48.42
C ASP A 266 -3.55 -0.96 -48.51
N SER A 267 -4.03 -1.57 -49.60
CA SER A 267 -5.46 -1.76 -49.83
C SER A 267 -6.15 -2.70 -48.84
N ASN A 268 -5.43 -3.54 -48.13
CA ASN A 268 -6.01 -4.42 -47.10
C ASN A 268 -6.70 -3.66 -45.97
N TRP A 269 -6.38 -2.35 -45.79
CA TRP A 269 -6.96 -1.51 -44.76
C TRP A 269 -8.32 -0.89 -45.12
N SER A 270 -8.77 -1.05 -46.39
CA SER A 270 -10.07 -0.49 -46.79
C SER A 270 -11.29 -1.20 -46.18
N GLU A 271 -11.11 -2.40 -45.66
CA GLU A 271 -12.18 -3.21 -45.05
C GLU A 271 -12.07 -3.30 -43.55
N VAL A 272 -11.13 -2.50 -42.93
CA VAL A 272 -10.92 -2.47 -41.50
C VAL A 272 -12.02 -1.66 -40.83
N GLU A 273 -12.71 -2.27 -39.87
CA GLU A 273 -13.74 -1.60 -39.04
C GLU A 273 -13.15 -0.99 -37.78
N TYR A 274 -12.19 -1.64 -37.13
CA TYR A 274 -11.57 -1.17 -35.89
C TYR A 274 -10.06 -1.23 -36.00
N ALA A 275 -9.37 -0.17 -35.58
CA ALA A 275 -7.91 -0.17 -35.56
C ALA A 275 -7.33 0.66 -34.43
N VAL A 276 -6.18 0.21 -33.93
CA VAL A 276 -5.36 0.93 -32.96
C VAL A 276 -3.89 0.93 -33.37
N GLY A 277 -3.18 1.97 -32.93
CA GLY A 277 -1.74 2.10 -33.13
C GLY A 277 -0.91 1.32 -32.11
N GLY A 278 0.39 1.24 -32.35
CA GLY A 278 1.39 0.65 -31.47
C GLY A 278 2.79 0.69 -32.06
N LYS A 279 3.75 0.15 -31.31
CA LYS A 279 5.16 0.08 -31.73
C LYS A 279 5.49 -1.31 -32.25
N LEU A 280 6.19 -1.42 -33.37
CA LEU A 280 6.61 -2.71 -33.91
C LEU A 280 7.44 -3.50 -32.90
N LEU A 281 7.07 -4.76 -32.65
CA LEU A 281 7.74 -5.67 -31.75
C LEU A 281 8.22 -6.95 -32.46
N ILE A 282 7.41 -7.49 -33.38
CA ILE A 282 7.78 -8.62 -34.23
C ILE A 282 7.40 -8.32 -35.67
N ASP A 283 8.35 -8.49 -36.58
CA ASP A 283 8.11 -8.47 -38.03
C ASP A 283 8.69 -9.74 -38.66
N ASN A 284 7.85 -10.46 -39.40
CA ASN A 284 8.23 -11.71 -40.06
C ASN A 284 9.02 -12.66 -39.13
N SER A 285 8.48 -12.94 -37.95
CA SER A 285 9.11 -13.78 -36.91
C SER A 285 10.46 -13.28 -36.38
N THR A 286 10.76 -11.99 -36.54
CA THR A 286 11.98 -11.36 -36.01
C THR A 286 11.61 -10.29 -34.97
N VAL A 287 12.14 -10.44 -33.75
CA VAL A 287 11.95 -9.44 -32.69
C VAL A 287 12.75 -8.18 -32.99
N THR A 288 12.09 -7.03 -32.85
CA THR A 288 12.71 -5.71 -32.90
C THR A 288 12.24 -4.89 -31.70
N THR A 289 13.14 -4.11 -31.09
CA THR A 289 12.84 -3.28 -29.93
C THR A 289 13.09 -1.81 -30.19
N SER A 290 13.44 -1.46 -31.44
CA SER A 290 13.72 -0.08 -31.84
C SER A 290 12.48 0.81 -31.70
N GLY A 291 12.63 1.92 -31.00
CA GLY A 291 11.54 2.89 -30.82
C GLY A 291 10.53 2.51 -29.72
N ILE A 292 10.75 1.44 -28.94
CA ILE A 292 9.93 1.11 -27.78
C ILE A 292 10.52 1.80 -26.55
N ASP A 293 9.77 2.73 -25.99
CA ASP A 293 10.19 3.51 -24.82
C ASP A 293 10.39 2.59 -23.60
N GLY A 294 11.55 2.75 -22.93
CA GLY A 294 11.93 1.87 -21.83
C GLY A 294 11.99 0.39 -22.21
N GLY A 295 12.29 0.08 -23.47
CA GLY A 295 12.33 -1.29 -23.99
C GLY A 295 13.33 -2.20 -23.29
N SER A 296 14.41 -1.66 -22.73
CA SER A 296 15.41 -2.40 -21.96
C SER A 296 15.06 -2.62 -20.48
N SER A 297 14.02 -1.99 -19.97
CA SER A 297 13.61 -2.09 -18.56
C SER A 297 12.52 -3.14 -18.38
N ASN A 298 12.59 -3.90 -17.29
CA ASN A 298 11.47 -4.73 -16.84
C ASN A 298 10.34 -3.83 -16.36
N ARG A 299 9.15 -4.04 -16.89
CA ARG A 299 7.93 -3.30 -16.52
C ARG A 299 6.68 -4.03 -16.99
N ALA A 300 5.52 -3.62 -16.49
CA ALA A 300 4.24 -4.07 -17.04
C ALA A 300 4.17 -3.73 -18.53
N ARG A 301 3.60 -4.63 -19.34
CA ARG A 301 3.51 -4.45 -20.78
C ARG A 301 2.23 -5.05 -21.34
N SER A 302 1.70 -4.37 -22.37
CA SER A 302 0.63 -4.88 -23.21
C SER A 302 1.09 -5.01 -24.64
N ALA A 303 0.64 -6.03 -25.35
CA ALA A 303 0.98 -6.27 -26.74
C ALA A 303 -0.15 -7.03 -27.45
N ILE A 304 -0.18 -6.90 -28.77
CA ILE A 304 -1.00 -7.72 -29.62
C ILE A 304 -0.14 -8.37 -30.69
N GLY A 305 -0.32 -9.69 -30.90
CA GLY A 305 0.36 -10.47 -31.91
C GLY A 305 -0.62 -11.20 -32.82
N VAL A 306 -0.16 -11.55 -34.01
CA VAL A 306 -0.92 -12.35 -35.01
C VAL A 306 -0.07 -13.54 -35.43
N LYS A 307 -0.64 -14.73 -35.37
CA LYS A 307 -0.03 -15.98 -35.85
C LYS A 307 -0.17 -16.13 -37.33
N ALA A 308 0.54 -17.11 -37.93
CA ALA A 308 0.47 -17.37 -39.37
C ALA A 308 -0.91 -17.85 -39.86
N ASP A 309 -1.70 -18.45 -38.98
CA ASP A 309 -3.06 -18.91 -39.25
C ASP A 309 -4.14 -17.84 -39.04
N GLY A 310 -3.74 -16.61 -38.70
CA GLY A 310 -4.66 -15.49 -38.40
C GLY A 310 -5.10 -15.40 -36.94
N THR A 311 -4.73 -16.35 -36.08
CA THR A 311 -5.02 -16.29 -34.63
C THR A 311 -4.42 -15.02 -34.02
N VAL A 312 -5.22 -14.29 -33.25
CA VAL A 312 -4.81 -13.07 -32.55
C VAL A 312 -4.47 -13.40 -31.11
N VAL A 313 -3.41 -12.81 -30.58
CA VAL A 313 -2.96 -12.94 -29.19
C VAL A 313 -2.90 -11.56 -28.54
N LEU A 314 -3.79 -11.27 -27.60
CA LEU A 314 -3.59 -10.16 -26.66
C LEU A 314 -2.77 -10.66 -25.48
N TYR A 315 -1.70 -9.97 -25.17
CA TYR A 315 -0.77 -10.31 -24.10
C TYR A 315 -0.63 -9.12 -23.14
N GLU A 316 -0.88 -9.37 -21.88
CA GLU A 316 -0.63 -8.43 -20.81
C GLU A 316 0.25 -9.10 -19.75
N ILE A 317 1.18 -8.38 -19.18
CA ILE A 317 1.98 -8.84 -18.05
C ILE A 317 2.06 -7.76 -16.99
N ASP A 318 1.73 -8.13 -15.76
CA ASP A 318 1.95 -7.31 -14.57
C ASP A 318 3.45 -6.95 -14.41
N GLY A 319 3.76 -5.79 -13.85
CA GLY A 319 5.16 -5.39 -13.67
C GLY A 319 5.36 -4.31 -12.62
N ASN A 320 6.63 -4.02 -12.32
CA ASN A 320 7.04 -3.05 -11.29
C ASN A 320 6.51 -3.37 -9.88
N GLN A 321 6.27 -4.63 -9.58
CA GLN A 321 5.73 -5.09 -8.31
C GLN A 321 6.51 -6.30 -7.79
N SER A 322 6.50 -6.53 -6.49
CA SER A 322 7.09 -7.74 -5.88
C SER A 322 6.40 -9.03 -6.36
N SER A 323 5.13 -8.95 -6.70
CA SER A 323 4.32 -10.06 -7.24
C SER A 323 4.55 -10.33 -8.72
N SER A 324 5.09 -9.36 -9.48
CA SER A 324 5.48 -9.49 -10.88
C SER A 324 6.44 -8.35 -11.25
N ALA A 325 7.65 -8.71 -11.68
CA ALA A 325 8.67 -7.72 -12.07
C ALA A 325 8.41 -7.13 -13.46
N GLY A 326 7.70 -7.86 -14.32
CA GLY A 326 7.48 -7.50 -15.71
C GLY A 326 8.62 -7.88 -16.65
N LEU A 327 8.47 -7.55 -17.92
CA LEU A 327 9.40 -7.93 -19.00
C LEU A 327 10.05 -6.72 -19.67
N THR A 328 11.26 -6.95 -20.20
CA THR A 328 11.82 -6.09 -21.25
C THR A 328 11.04 -6.30 -22.56
N ALA A 329 11.13 -5.35 -23.50
CA ALA A 329 10.49 -5.52 -24.82
C ALA A 329 11.04 -6.73 -25.58
N ALA A 330 12.34 -7.03 -25.46
CA ALA A 330 12.94 -8.21 -26.09
C ALA A 330 12.37 -9.51 -25.52
N GLN A 331 12.20 -9.61 -24.21
CA GLN A 331 11.59 -10.78 -23.56
C GLN A 331 10.11 -10.93 -23.97
N LEU A 332 9.34 -9.84 -24.01
CA LEU A 332 7.95 -9.84 -24.50
C LEU A 332 7.86 -10.35 -25.94
N GLY A 333 8.77 -9.87 -26.80
CA GLY A 333 8.85 -10.38 -28.19
C GLY A 333 9.16 -11.87 -28.27
N GLN A 334 10.05 -12.37 -27.42
CA GLN A 334 10.35 -13.82 -27.33
C GLN A 334 9.15 -14.63 -26.84
N GLU A 335 8.40 -14.14 -25.85
CA GLU A 335 7.16 -14.78 -25.39
C GLU A 335 6.15 -14.90 -26.53
N LEU A 336 5.88 -13.79 -27.26
CA LEU A 336 4.94 -13.80 -28.38
C LEU A 336 5.42 -14.72 -29.53
N LEU A 337 6.73 -14.78 -29.83
CA LEU A 337 7.29 -15.76 -30.76
C LEU A 337 7.06 -17.19 -30.27
N GLY A 338 7.28 -17.44 -28.97
CA GLY A 338 6.99 -18.74 -28.35
C GLY A 338 5.54 -19.15 -28.45
N LEU A 339 4.62 -18.19 -28.43
CA LEU A 339 3.18 -18.39 -28.67
C LEU A 339 2.84 -18.59 -30.15
N GLY A 340 3.80 -18.47 -31.07
CA GLY A 340 3.64 -18.66 -32.51
C GLY A 340 3.26 -17.40 -33.30
N CYS A 341 3.38 -16.21 -32.71
CA CYS A 341 3.12 -14.95 -33.42
C CYS A 341 4.22 -14.69 -34.45
N VAL A 342 3.84 -14.34 -35.67
CA VAL A 342 4.74 -13.99 -36.78
C VAL A 342 4.87 -12.46 -36.92
N ARG A 343 3.88 -11.73 -36.45
CA ARG A 343 3.85 -10.26 -36.32
C ARG A 343 3.32 -9.85 -34.95
N ALA A 344 3.83 -8.76 -34.38
CA ALA A 344 3.31 -8.18 -33.16
C ALA A 344 3.66 -6.70 -33.04
N ILE A 345 2.79 -5.96 -32.35
CA ILE A 345 3.05 -4.59 -31.88
C ILE A 345 2.99 -4.56 -30.36
N CYS A 346 3.87 -3.74 -29.76
CA CYS A 346 3.80 -3.34 -28.37
C CYS A 346 2.77 -2.23 -28.23
N LEU A 347 1.85 -2.37 -27.34
CA LEU A 347 0.87 -1.38 -26.92
C LEU A 347 1.44 -0.54 -25.77
N ASP A 348 0.68 0.43 -25.27
CA ASP A 348 1.13 1.25 -24.16
C ASP A 348 1.33 0.40 -22.90
N GLY A 349 2.42 0.66 -22.18
CA GLY A 349 2.90 -0.17 -21.08
C GLY A 349 3.02 0.59 -19.75
N GLY A 350 3.66 -0.06 -18.78
CA GLY A 350 3.81 0.50 -17.44
C GLY A 350 2.46 0.65 -16.73
N GLY A 351 2.16 1.81 -16.19
CA GLY A 351 0.90 2.10 -15.50
C GLY A 351 -0.36 1.94 -16.35
N SER A 352 -0.23 1.99 -17.68
CA SER A 352 -1.34 1.80 -18.62
C SER A 352 -1.72 0.33 -18.82
N SER A 353 -0.78 -0.63 -18.58
CA SER A 353 -1.05 -2.06 -18.76
C SER A 353 -2.18 -2.51 -17.84
N ALA A 354 -3.24 -3.01 -18.46
CA ALA A 354 -4.41 -3.53 -17.76
C ALA A 354 -5.14 -4.55 -18.66
N MET A 355 -5.68 -5.61 -18.03
CA MET A 355 -6.56 -6.56 -18.71
C MET A 355 -7.80 -6.82 -17.85
N ALA A 356 -8.96 -6.74 -18.50
CA ALA A 356 -10.26 -7.07 -17.91
C ALA A 356 -10.80 -8.35 -18.55
N LEU A 357 -11.55 -9.14 -17.78
CA LEU A 357 -12.10 -10.42 -18.23
C LEU A 357 -13.39 -10.76 -17.48
N ARG A 358 -14.40 -11.22 -18.20
CA ARG A 358 -15.55 -11.92 -17.64
C ARG A 358 -15.21 -13.41 -17.52
N GLN A 359 -15.20 -13.90 -16.29
CA GLN A 359 -14.96 -15.32 -16.05
C GLN A 359 -16.17 -16.16 -16.52
N PRO A 360 -15.96 -17.36 -17.04
CA PRO A 360 -17.07 -18.24 -17.41
C PRO A 360 -18.05 -18.43 -16.25
N GLY A 361 -19.34 -18.35 -16.55
CA GLY A 361 -20.40 -18.45 -15.55
C GLY A 361 -20.62 -17.22 -14.67
N GLN A 362 -19.92 -16.12 -14.93
CA GLN A 362 -20.11 -14.83 -14.24
C GLN A 362 -20.86 -13.83 -15.12
N SER A 363 -21.63 -12.92 -14.48
CA SER A 363 -22.29 -11.80 -15.15
C SER A 363 -21.33 -10.64 -15.41
N ASP A 364 -20.40 -10.41 -14.50
CA ASP A 364 -19.61 -9.19 -14.46
C ASP A 364 -18.20 -9.38 -15.04
N VAL A 365 -17.72 -8.37 -15.74
CA VAL A 365 -16.31 -8.24 -16.11
C VAL A 365 -15.52 -7.75 -14.92
N SER A 366 -14.35 -8.28 -14.69
CA SER A 366 -13.44 -7.87 -13.62
C SER A 366 -12.04 -7.56 -14.13
N LEU A 367 -11.34 -6.68 -13.42
CA LEU A 367 -9.92 -6.44 -13.66
C LEU A 367 -9.13 -7.66 -13.18
N ILE A 368 -8.36 -8.30 -14.07
CA ILE A 368 -7.57 -9.50 -13.76
C ILE A 368 -6.07 -9.24 -13.69
N SER A 369 -5.61 -8.10 -14.19
CA SER A 369 -4.24 -7.60 -14.05
C SER A 369 -4.08 -6.77 -12.77
N SER A 370 -2.82 -6.55 -12.38
CA SER A 370 -2.45 -5.72 -11.24
C SER A 370 -1.74 -4.46 -11.74
N PRO A 371 -2.43 -3.30 -11.82
CA PRO A 371 -1.84 -2.08 -12.35
C PRO A 371 -0.60 -1.64 -11.57
N SER A 372 0.49 -1.34 -12.29
CA SER A 372 1.78 -0.98 -11.66
C SER A 372 1.78 0.37 -10.94
N ASP A 373 0.79 1.23 -11.18
CA ASP A 373 0.58 2.51 -10.48
C ASP A 373 -0.22 2.34 -9.17
N GLY A 374 -0.62 1.11 -8.81
CA GLY A 374 -1.47 0.82 -7.66
C GLY A 374 -2.97 1.08 -7.92
N SER A 375 -3.31 1.72 -9.01
CA SER A 375 -4.69 1.95 -9.50
C SER A 375 -4.71 1.94 -11.03
N GLN A 376 -5.91 1.76 -11.60
CA GLN A 376 -6.07 1.80 -13.06
C GLN A 376 -5.76 3.19 -13.59
N ARG A 377 -4.88 3.26 -14.60
CA ARG A 377 -4.64 4.50 -15.34
C ARG A 377 -5.73 4.70 -16.39
N ALA A 378 -6.19 5.92 -16.55
CA ALA A 378 -7.03 6.30 -17.68
C ALA A 378 -6.17 6.33 -18.97
N CYS A 379 -6.57 5.57 -19.99
CA CYS A 379 -5.90 5.42 -21.28
C CYS A 379 -6.79 5.95 -22.41
N ALA A 380 -6.17 6.21 -23.56
CA ALA A 380 -6.87 6.81 -24.69
C ALA A 380 -7.85 5.85 -25.36
N ASN A 381 -7.50 4.58 -25.48
CA ASN A 381 -8.34 3.56 -26.13
C ASN A 381 -8.02 2.15 -25.63
N TYR A 382 -8.91 1.22 -25.97
CA TYR A 382 -8.89 -0.18 -25.56
C TYR A 382 -9.29 -1.08 -26.71
N ILE A 383 -8.84 -2.35 -26.66
CA ILE A 383 -9.32 -3.44 -27.50
C ILE A 383 -10.13 -4.39 -26.63
N PHE A 384 -11.37 -4.68 -27.01
CA PHE A 384 -12.22 -5.66 -26.35
C PHE A 384 -12.74 -6.70 -27.32
N PHE A 385 -12.99 -7.91 -26.81
CA PHE A 385 -13.74 -8.96 -27.47
C PHE A 385 -15.19 -8.92 -26.98
N ILE A 386 -16.12 -8.82 -27.91
CA ILE A 386 -17.56 -8.75 -27.66
C ILE A 386 -18.21 -10.08 -28.01
N ASN A 387 -19.04 -10.56 -27.14
CA ASN A 387 -19.85 -11.75 -27.36
C ASN A 387 -21.15 -11.39 -28.15
N ASN A 388 -21.29 -11.93 -29.31
CA ASN A 388 -22.48 -11.73 -30.15
C ASN A 388 -23.52 -12.87 -29.98
N ILE A 389 -23.18 -13.90 -29.20
CA ILE A 389 -24.08 -15.00 -28.85
C ILE A 389 -24.92 -14.58 -27.66
N ALA A 390 -26.22 -14.56 -27.84
CA ALA A 390 -27.14 -14.24 -26.73
C ALA A 390 -27.08 -15.34 -25.67
N SER A 391 -27.02 -14.92 -24.42
CA SER A 391 -27.12 -15.83 -23.27
C SER A 391 -28.55 -16.38 -23.20
N ASP A 392 -28.68 -17.70 -23.11
CA ASP A 392 -29.97 -18.38 -22.93
C ASP A 392 -30.17 -18.99 -21.53
N GLY A 393 -29.11 -18.90 -20.68
CA GLY A 393 -29.07 -19.42 -19.33
C GLY A 393 -29.14 -20.94 -19.22
N VAL A 394 -29.08 -21.65 -20.36
CA VAL A 394 -29.12 -23.12 -20.41
C VAL A 394 -27.70 -23.66 -20.25
N THR A 395 -27.46 -24.43 -19.21
CA THR A 395 -26.13 -24.95 -18.90
C THR A 395 -25.55 -25.76 -20.04
N ALA A 396 -24.45 -25.28 -20.60
CA ALA A 396 -23.69 -25.96 -21.67
C ALA A 396 -22.30 -26.41 -21.19
N HIS A 397 -21.75 -25.71 -20.21
CA HIS A 397 -20.42 -25.98 -19.68
C HIS A 397 -20.40 -26.04 -18.15
N ALA A 398 -19.55 -26.91 -17.59
CA ALA A 398 -19.19 -26.89 -16.18
C ALA A 398 -17.95 -26.02 -15.96
N VAL A 399 -18.01 -25.13 -14.99
CA VAL A 399 -16.88 -24.25 -14.61
C VAL A 399 -16.32 -24.72 -13.29
N LEU A 400 -15.15 -25.36 -13.33
CA LEU A 400 -14.46 -25.90 -12.16
C LEU A 400 -13.39 -24.90 -11.73
N THR A 401 -13.44 -24.42 -10.48
CA THR A 401 -12.50 -23.45 -9.95
C THR A 401 -11.86 -23.97 -8.66
N PRO A 402 -10.55 -24.28 -8.64
CA PRO A 402 -9.88 -24.77 -7.44
C PRO A 402 -9.63 -23.63 -6.46
N THR A 403 -9.71 -23.94 -5.15
CA THR A 403 -9.34 -23.01 -4.07
C THR A 403 -7.85 -22.67 -4.14
N TYR A 404 -7.01 -23.68 -4.38
CA TYR A 404 -5.57 -23.52 -4.58
C TYR A 404 -5.16 -24.14 -5.93
N ARG A 405 -4.49 -23.36 -6.76
CA ARG A 405 -3.96 -23.84 -8.05
C ARG A 405 -2.65 -24.62 -7.90
N TYR A 406 -1.92 -24.36 -6.82
CA TYR A 406 -0.72 -25.10 -6.46
C TYR A 406 -1.02 -25.99 -5.28
N VAL A 407 -0.56 -27.22 -5.32
CA VAL A 407 -0.81 -28.22 -4.28
C VAL A 407 0.49 -29.01 -4.03
N MET A 408 0.84 -29.23 -2.77
CA MET A 408 1.93 -30.12 -2.41
C MET A 408 1.60 -31.56 -2.78
N PRO A 409 2.60 -32.41 -3.08
CA PRO A 409 2.38 -33.86 -3.22
C PRO A 409 1.65 -34.42 -1.98
N GLY A 410 0.61 -35.19 -2.19
CA GLY A 410 -0.24 -35.77 -1.13
C GLY A 410 -1.28 -34.84 -0.51
N ALA A 411 -1.18 -33.54 -0.72
CA ALA A 411 -2.12 -32.55 -0.17
C ALA A 411 -3.40 -32.41 -1.00
N SER A 412 -4.40 -31.73 -0.46
CA SER A 412 -5.70 -31.57 -1.09
C SER A 412 -6.03 -30.12 -1.38
N THR A 413 -6.90 -29.89 -2.38
CA THR A 413 -7.56 -28.62 -2.64
C THR A 413 -9.03 -28.84 -2.95
N ALA A 414 -9.89 -28.07 -2.32
CA ALA A 414 -11.30 -28.01 -2.70
C ALA A 414 -11.46 -27.26 -4.02
N PHE A 415 -12.56 -27.48 -4.71
CA PHE A 415 -12.96 -26.71 -5.87
C PHE A 415 -14.48 -26.48 -5.89
N SER A 416 -14.89 -25.37 -6.50
CA SER A 416 -16.29 -25.07 -6.75
C SER A 416 -16.68 -25.46 -8.17
N VAL A 417 -17.99 -25.71 -8.36
CA VAL A 417 -18.59 -25.96 -9.66
C VAL A 417 -19.69 -24.93 -9.90
N ALA A 418 -19.57 -24.20 -11.00
CA ALA A 418 -20.61 -23.32 -11.53
C ALA A 418 -21.04 -23.80 -12.91
N GLY A 419 -22.15 -23.29 -13.42
CA GLY A 419 -22.60 -23.53 -14.79
C GLY A 419 -22.34 -22.32 -15.67
N ALA A 420 -22.03 -22.58 -16.94
CA ALA A 420 -22.05 -21.56 -17.98
C ALA A 420 -22.89 -22.05 -19.16
N ASP A 421 -23.61 -21.14 -19.84
CA ASP A 421 -24.34 -21.44 -21.05
C ASP A 421 -23.41 -21.50 -22.29
N ALA A 422 -23.96 -21.68 -23.47
CA ALA A 422 -23.19 -21.76 -24.72
C ALA A 422 -22.44 -20.45 -25.06
N SER A 423 -22.86 -19.31 -24.45
CA SER A 423 -22.21 -18.02 -24.58
C SER A 423 -21.15 -17.75 -23.49
N TYR A 424 -20.87 -18.72 -22.62
CA TYR A 424 -20.09 -18.63 -21.40
C TYR A 424 -20.67 -17.66 -20.35
N GLY A 425 -21.93 -17.23 -20.51
CA GLY A 425 -22.69 -16.49 -19.53
C GLY A 425 -23.12 -17.36 -18.34
N PRO A 426 -23.68 -16.75 -17.26
CA PRO A 426 -24.09 -17.50 -16.07
C PRO A 426 -25.26 -18.45 -16.37
N ALA A 427 -25.14 -19.68 -15.86
CA ALA A 427 -26.17 -20.69 -15.90
C ALA A 427 -26.22 -21.50 -14.60
N ALA A 428 -27.23 -22.35 -14.43
CA ALA A 428 -27.32 -23.20 -13.24
C ALA A 428 -26.12 -24.15 -13.13
N ALA A 429 -25.62 -24.38 -11.92
CA ALA A 429 -24.56 -25.35 -11.70
C ALA A 429 -25.00 -26.75 -12.13
N PRO A 430 -24.23 -27.48 -12.95
CA PRO A 430 -24.58 -28.84 -13.33
C PRO A 430 -24.50 -29.80 -12.13
N THR A 431 -25.40 -30.76 -12.08
CA THR A 431 -25.42 -31.84 -11.07
C THR A 431 -24.85 -33.13 -11.64
N ASP A 432 -24.57 -34.09 -10.77
CA ASP A 432 -24.20 -35.45 -11.11
C ASP A 432 -22.95 -35.60 -12.00
N LEU A 433 -21.98 -34.68 -11.80
CA LEU A 433 -20.72 -34.79 -12.51
C LEU A 433 -19.88 -35.94 -11.98
N THR A 434 -19.36 -36.70 -12.93
CA THR A 434 -18.31 -37.71 -12.68
C THR A 434 -16.96 -37.09 -13.00
N TYR A 435 -15.99 -37.24 -12.07
CA TYR A 435 -14.68 -36.64 -12.21
C TYR A 435 -13.62 -37.64 -12.65
N THR A 436 -12.76 -37.22 -13.56
CA THR A 436 -11.54 -37.93 -13.95
C THR A 436 -10.31 -37.03 -13.77
N VAL A 437 -9.17 -37.67 -13.50
CA VAL A 437 -7.88 -36.94 -13.32
C VAL A 437 -6.91 -37.47 -14.37
N SER A 438 -6.22 -36.55 -15.06
CA SER A 438 -5.23 -36.93 -16.07
C SER A 438 -3.97 -37.56 -15.45
N ASN A 439 -3.41 -38.53 -16.14
CA ASN A 439 -2.13 -39.17 -15.81
C ASN A 439 -2.04 -39.77 -14.41
N ASP A 440 -3.14 -40.22 -13.83
CA ASP A 440 -3.22 -40.79 -12.47
C ASP A 440 -2.57 -39.94 -11.37
N ARG A 441 -2.55 -38.60 -11.56
CA ARG A 441 -1.87 -37.64 -10.67
C ARG A 441 -2.64 -37.30 -9.40
N GLY A 442 -3.67 -38.06 -9.08
CA GLY A 442 -4.48 -37.87 -7.87
C GLY A 442 -5.87 -38.41 -8.01
N THR A 443 -6.69 -38.14 -7.02
CA THR A 443 -8.09 -38.60 -6.94
C THR A 443 -9.02 -37.45 -6.62
N VAL A 444 -10.31 -37.62 -6.95
CA VAL A 444 -11.35 -36.66 -6.57
C VAL A 444 -12.40 -37.39 -5.75
N SER A 445 -12.76 -36.79 -4.62
CA SER A 445 -13.88 -37.22 -3.77
C SER A 445 -14.80 -36.04 -3.50
N GLY A 446 -16.05 -36.08 -3.94
CA GLY A 446 -16.92 -34.90 -3.93
C GLY A 446 -16.32 -33.76 -4.75
N GLN A 447 -16.14 -32.60 -4.13
CA GLN A 447 -15.49 -31.42 -4.73
C GLN A 447 -14.09 -31.15 -4.12
N THR A 448 -13.38 -32.22 -3.76
CA THR A 448 -12.02 -32.16 -3.24
C THR A 448 -11.10 -33.00 -4.13
N PHE A 449 -10.08 -32.38 -4.70
CA PHE A 449 -8.97 -33.04 -5.36
C PHE A 449 -7.85 -33.30 -4.35
N THR A 450 -7.37 -34.54 -4.28
CA THR A 450 -6.18 -34.93 -3.51
C THR A 450 -5.09 -35.30 -4.50
N ALA A 451 -3.96 -34.61 -4.40
CA ALA A 451 -2.81 -34.82 -5.27
C ALA A 451 -2.12 -36.17 -5.00
N GLY A 452 -1.64 -36.81 -6.04
CA GLY A 452 -0.68 -37.92 -5.91
C GLY A 452 0.69 -37.42 -5.51
N MET A 453 1.64 -38.34 -5.36
CA MET A 453 3.03 -38.02 -4.96
C MET A 453 3.91 -37.51 -6.12
N GLU A 454 3.49 -37.69 -7.37
CA GLU A 454 4.22 -37.24 -8.53
C GLU A 454 3.96 -35.77 -8.86
N THR A 455 5.01 -34.98 -8.99
CA THR A 455 4.91 -33.55 -9.39
C THR A 455 4.50 -33.41 -10.86
N GLY A 456 3.88 -32.28 -11.18
CA GLY A 456 3.45 -31.92 -12.54
C GLY A 456 2.00 -31.41 -12.57
N THR A 457 1.46 -31.25 -13.77
CA THR A 457 0.10 -30.74 -13.95
C THR A 457 -0.91 -31.89 -13.90
N ALA A 458 -1.93 -31.76 -13.06
CA ALA A 458 -3.14 -32.58 -13.06
C ALA A 458 -4.27 -31.79 -13.73
N THR A 459 -4.96 -32.39 -14.69
CA THR A 459 -6.22 -31.86 -15.22
C THR A 459 -7.36 -32.68 -14.66
N ILE A 460 -8.25 -32.00 -13.97
CA ILE A 460 -9.48 -32.56 -13.40
C ILE A 460 -10.61 -32.23 -14.35
N THR A 461 -11.27 -33.24 -14.90
CA THR A 461 -12.42 -33.08 -15.80
C THR A 461 -13.68 -33.62 -15.13
N GLY A 462 -14.70 -32.80 -15.05
CA GLY A 462 -16.05 -33.19 -14.58
C GLY A 462 -16.98 -33.29 -15.76
N SER A 463 -17.76 -34.38 -15.87
CA SER A 463 -18.72 -34.58 -16.93
C SER A 463 -19.92 -35.41 -16.45
N ASN A 464 -21.11 -35.09 -17.01
CA ASN A 464 -22.31 -35.92 -16.84
C ASN A 464 -22.82 -36.47 -18.22
N GLY A 465 -22.00 -36.37 -19.25
CA GLY A 465 -22.32 -36.80 -20.62
C GLY A 465 -23.01 -35.74 -21.48
N SER A 466 -23.63 -34.73 -20.89
CA SER A 466 -24.26 -33.59 -21.58
C SER A 466 -23.49 -32.30 -21.39
N VAL A 467 -22.91 -32.12 -20.23
CA VAL A 467 -22.12 -30.96 -19.84
C VAL A 467 -20.77 -31.46 -19.35
N ASP A 468 -19.73 -30.77 -19.75
CA ASP A 468 -18.37 -31.02 -19.27
C ASP A 468 -17.61 -29.75 -18.99
N GLY A 469 -16.54 -29.86 -18.20
CA GLY A 469 -15.61 -28.80 -17.93
C GLY A 469 -14.36 -29.31 -17.22
N SER A 470 -13.31 -28.55 -17.24
CA SER A 470 -12.06 -28.97 -16.62
C SER A 470 -11.33 -27.82 -15.90
N MET A 471 -10.48 -28.19 -14.94
CA MET A 471 -9.55 -27.29 -14.28
C MET A 471 -8.16 -27.90 -14.23
N MET A 472 -7.15 -27.06 -14.14
CA MET A 472 -5.75 -27.49 -14.00
C MET A 472 -5.20 -27.12 -12.63
N VAL A 473 -4.44 -28.05 -12.03
CA VAL A 473 -3.74 -27.87 -10.74
C VAL A 473 -2.29 -28.28 -10.94
N CYS A 474 -1.37 -27.50 -10.41
CA CYS A 474 0.06 -27.79 -10.40
C CYS A 474 0.43 -28.49 -9.09
N ILE A 475 0.88 -29.74 -9.17
CA ILE A 475 1.45 -30.50 -8.07
C ILE A 475 2.94 -30.21 -8.03
N THR A 476 3.42 -29.54 -6.98
CA THR A 476 4.83 -29.17 -6.88
C THR A 476 5.33 -29.15 -5.43
N GLY A 477 6.59 -29.58 -5.25
CA GLY A 477 7.35 -29.39 -4.03
C GLY A 477 8.28 -28.17 -4.06
N ASP A 478 8.20 -27.31 -5.08
CA ASP A 478 9.01 -26.09 -5.17
C ASP A 478 8.38 -25.00 -4.28
N ILE A 479 8.69 -25.04 -2.97
CA ILE A 479 8.15 -24.12 -1.96
C ILE A 479 9.12 -22.97 -1.78
N HIS A 480 8.60 -21.72 -1.91
CA HIS A 480 9.41 -20.51 -1.77
C HIS A 480 9.35 -19.90 -0.36
N SER A 481 8.26 -20.09 0.36
CA SER A 481 8.13 -19.66 1.75
C SER A 481 7.10 -20.51 2.49
N ILE A 482 7.22 -20.50 3.82
CA ILE A 482 6.30 -21.13 4.75
C ILE A 482 5.84 -20.06 5.74
N THR A 483 4.55 -20.05 6.09
CA THR A 483 4.03 -19.36 7.29
C THR A 483 3.49 -20.40 8.25
N LEU A 484 3.44 -20.06 9.55
CA LEU A 484 2.86 -20.90 10.58
C LEU A 484 1.60 -20.22 11.08
N GLN A 485 0.54 -21.00 11.22
CA GLN A 485 -0.76 -20.51 11.68
C GLN A 485 -1.24 -21.31 12.90
N ASN A 486 -1.96 -20.62 13.78
CA ASN A 486 -2.72 -21.22 14.86
C ASN A 486 -4.19 -20.78 14.70
N GLY A 487 -5.10 -21.75 14.50
CA GLY A 487 -6.50 -21.45 14.27
C GLY A 487 -6.74 -20.52 13.05
N GLY A 488 -5.95 -20.66 11.99
CA GLY A 488 -6.06 -19.89 10.75
C GLY A 488 -5.43 -18.48 10.79
N LYS A 489 -4.74 -18.11 11.88
CA LYS A 489 -4.03 -16.83 12.02
C LYS A 489 -2.54 -17.05 12.02
N ASP A 490 -1.80 -16.20 11.29
CA ASP A 490 -0.34 -16.23 11.28
C ASP A 490 0.22 -15.95 12.68
N VAL A 491 1.18 -16.77 13.11
CA VAL A 491 1.84 -16.65 14.41
C VAL A 491 3.35 -16.45 14.22
N SER A 492 3.93 -15.61 15.08
CA SER A 492 5.39 -15.41 15.18
C SER A 492 5.95 -15.91 16.52
N SER A 493 5.07 -16.06 17.51
CA SER A 493 5.39 -16.63 18.83
C SER A 493 4.14 -17.28 19.43
N ILE A 494 4.35 -18.19 20.37
CA ILE A 494 3.28 -18.89 21.12
C ILE A 494 3.71 -19.05 22.56
N SER A 495 2.76 -18.87 23.49
CA SER A 495 2.91 -19.18 24.90
C SER A 495 2.01 -20.33 25.30
N LEU A 496 2.52 -21.28 26.04
CA LEU A 496 1.85 -22.49 26.45
C LEU A 496 1.98 -22.72 27.93
N LYS A 497 0.94 -23.25 28.57
CA LYS A 497 1.04 -23.82 29.91
C LYS A 497 1.81 -25.15 29.87
N PRO A 498 2.54 -25.53 30.93
CA PRO A 498 3.15 -26.84 30.99
C PRO A 498 2.15 -27.95 30.68
N GLY A 499 2.48 -28.83 29.75
CA GLY A 499 1.62 -29.94 29.31
C GLY A 499 0.50 -29.58 28.33
N GLN A 500 0.34 -28.29 27.96
CA GLN A 500 -0.65 -27.85 26.98
C GLN A 500 -0.23 -28.28 25.56
N SER A 501 -1.22 -28.65 24.74
CA SER A 501 -1.02 -28.94 23.31
C SER A 501 -1.69 -27.87 22.46
N VAL A 502 -1.08 -27.55 21.33
CA VAL A 502 -1.61 -26.64 20.32
C VAL A 502 -1.30 -27.20 18.93
N ASP A 503 -2.25 -27.04 18.01
CA ASP A 503 -2.13 -27.46 16.62
C ASP A 503 -1.65 -26.27 15.77
N ILE A 504 -0.53 -26.46 15.09
CA ILE A 504 0.11 -25.43 14.26
C ILE A 504 0.15 -25.87 12.83
N ASP A 505 -0.58 -25.16 11.99
CA ASP A 505 -0.65 -25.41 10.55
C ASP A 505 0.58 -24.85 9.83
N GLY A 506 1.24 -25.68 9.01
CA GLY A 506 2.26 -25.26 8.06
C GLY A 506 1.62 -24.84 6.72
N ILE A 507 1.75 -23.58 6.35
CA ILE A 507 1.18 -23.05 5.09
C ILE A 507 2.30 -22.79 4.11
N ALA A 508 2.32 -23.56 3.02
CA ALA A 508 3.29 -23.41 1.95
C ALA A 508 2.86 -22.37 0.90
N TYR A 509 3.85 -21.69 0.32
CA TYR A 509 3.66 -20.76 -0.79
C TYR A 509 4.60 -21.06 -1.95
N HIS A 510 4.05 -21.05 -3.16
CA HIS A 510 4.79 -21.12 -4.42
C HIS A 510 4.53 -19.85 -5.24
N LEU A 511 5.58 -19.21 -5.77
CA LEU A 511 5.47 -17.95 -6.57
C LEU A 511 4.61 -16.87 -5.88
N GLY A 512 4.64 -16.80 -4.53
CA GLY A 512 3.85 -15.88 -3.73
C GLY A 512 2.37 -16.25 -3.57
N GLN A 513 1.93 -17.42 -4.07
CA GLN A 513 0.58 -17.91 -3.91
C GLN A 513 0.51 -19.04 -2.87
N ARG A 514 -0.54 -19.00 -2.04
CA ARG A 514 -0.81 -20.07 -1.08
C ARG A 514 -1.07 -21.39 -1.81
N MET A 515 -0.50 -22.46 -1.32
CA MET A 515 -0.67 -23.81 -1.81
C MET A 515 -1.65 -24.60 -0.94
N GLY A 516 -2.28 -25.61 -1.51
CA GLY A 516 -2.82 -26.71 -0.73
C GLY A 516 -1.65 -27.44 -0.07
N SER A 517 -1.59 -27.43 1.26
CA SER A 517 -0.55 -28.05 2.08
C SER A 517 -1.15 -29.02 3.08
N ILE A 518 -0.32 -29.94 3.56
CA ILE A 518 -0.68 -30.88 4.64
C ILE A 518 0.51 -30.97 5.60
N ASP A 519 0.25 -30.89 6.90
CA ASP A 519 1.28 -30.77 7.94
C ASP A 519 2.22 -31.96 7.99
N SER A 520 1.72 -33.16 7.68
CA SER A 520 2.54 -34.37 7.60
C SER A 520 3.54 -34.40 6.43
N SER A 521 3.46 -33.43 5.50
CA SER A 521 4.49 -33.25 4.45
C SER A 521 5.69 -32.43 4.91
N PHE A 522 5.57 -31.69 6.01
CA PHE A 522 6.66 -30.91 6.58
C PHE A 522 7.48 -31.72 7.57
N THR A 523 8.71 -31.25 7.79
CA THR A 523 9.54 -31.73 8.89
C THR A 523 9.43 -30.73 10.02
N TRP A 524 8.91 -31.20 11.16
CA TRP A 524 8.74 -30.42 12.36
C TRP A 524 9.86 -30.70 13.36
N SER A 525 10.31 -29.66 14.05
CA SER A 525 11.33 -29.80 15.11
C SER A 525 11.19 -28.71 16.15
N VAL A 526 11.60 -29.02 17.37
CA VAL A 526 11.63 -28.09 18.50
C VAL A 526 13.04 -27.98 19.07
N SER A 527 13.32 -26.83 19.67
CA SER A 527 14.58 -26.58 20.41
C SER A 527 14.29 -25.93 21.76
N GLY A 528 15.30 -25.83 22.63
CA GLY A 528 15.18 -25.11 23.93
C GLY A 528 14.38 -25.87 25.01
N GLY A 529 14.08 -27.16 24.82
CA GLY A 529 13.39 -27.99 25.83
C GLY A 529 11.92 -27.65 26.02
N ILE A 530 11.30 -27.01 25.06
CA ILE A 530 9.89 -26.54 25.09
C ILE A 530 8.85 -27.67 25.05
N GLY A 531 9.23 -28.90 24.73
CA GLY A 531 8.35 -30.04 24.59
C GLY A 531 8.62 -30.86 23.35
N THR A 532 7.58 -31.42 22.74
CA THR A 532 7.62 -32.25 21.52
C THR A 532 6.62 -31.79 20.51
N VAL A 533 6.92 -31.99 19.23
CA VAL A 533 6.00 -31.77 18.13
C VAL A 533 5.85 -33.06 17.33
N ASP A 534 4.62 -33.39 16.91
CA ASP A 534 4.37 -34.55 16.06
C ASP A 534 4.43 -34.20 14.55
N GLU A 535 4.21 -35.20 13.70
CA GLU A 535 4.22 -35.05 12.23
C GLU A 535 3.10 -34.20 11.68
N ASN A 536 2.04 -33.95 12.45
CA ASN A 536 0.91 -33.13 12.06
C ASN A 536 0.98 -31.70 12.61
N GLY A 537 2.13 -31.28 13.17
CA GLY A 537 2.29 -29.93 13.70
C GLY A 537 1.75 -29.71 15.12
N VAL A 538 1.25 -30.77 15.79
CA VAL A 538 0.74 -30.66 17.15
C VAL A 538 1.92 -30.54 18.12
N LEU A 539 2.11 -29.34 18.64
CA LEU A 539 3.13 -29.02 19.65
C LEU A 539 2.54 -29.33 21.04
N THR A 540 3.20 -30.21 21.81
CA THR A 540 2.90 -30.48 23.20
C THR A 540 3.99 -29.94 24.10
N ALA A 541 3.64 -28.96 24.93
CA ALA A 541 4.56 -28.32 25.88
C ALA A 541 5.11 -29.30 26.93
N GLY A 542 6.36 -29.12 27.30
CA GLY A 542 7.00 -29.85 28.38
C GLY A 542 6.40 -29.52 29.75
N SER A 543 6.75 -30.26 30.76
CA SER A 543 6.27 -30.07 32.14
C SER A 543 7.05 -28.97 32.92
N SER A 544 8.12 -28.47 32.38
CA SER A 544 9.00 -27.45 32.98
C SER A 544 8.98 -26.18 32.17
N MET A 545 9.18 -25.04 32.86
CA MET A 545 9.37 -23.74 32.21
C MET A 545 10.53 -23.78 31.24
N ALA A 546 10.29 -23.33 30.00
CA ALA A 546 11.28 -23.35 28.91
C ALA A 546 10.98 -22.31 27.86
N SER A 547 12.01 -21.79 27.21
CA SER A 547 11.93 -21.00 25.98
C SER A 547 12.70 -21.66 24.87
N GLY A 548 12.16 -21.61 23.67
CA GLY A 548 12.81 -22.22 22.51
C GLY A 548 12.11 -21.86 21.21
N THR A 549 12.27 -22.69 20.20
CA THR A 549 11.68 -22.49 18.89
C THR A 549 10.97 -23.75 18.39
N LEU A 550 9.84 -23.55 17.72
CA LEU A 550 9.21 -24.52 16.83
C LEU A 550 9.61 -24.18 15.39
N THR A 551 10.11 -25.16 14.66
CA THR A 551 10.54 -25.02 13.26
C THR A 551 9.78 -25.99 12.38
N CYS A 552 9.19 -25.47 11.32
CA CYS A 552 8.58 -26.20 10.22
C CYS A 552 9.48 -26.05 8.99
N SER A 553 9.79 -27.12 8.28
CA SER A 553 10.65 -27.09 7.10
C SER A 553 10.21 -28.05 6.01
N TYR A 554 10.54 -27.69 4.76
CA TYR A 554 10.36 -28.54 3.58
C TYR A 554 11.55 -28.29 2.63
N GLY A 555 12.37 -29.29 2.40
CA GLY A 555 13.61 -29.13 1.64
C GLY A 555 14.54 -28.08 2.27
N ALA A 556 14.88 -27.04 1.50
CA ALA A 556 15.72 -25.94 1.98
C ALA A 556 14.92 -24.77 2.59
N THR A 557 13.60 -24.79 2.51
CA THR A 557 12.73 -23.72 3.02
C THR A 557 12.26 -24.03 4.43
N SER A 558 12.38 -23.08 5.36
CA SER A 558 11.96 -23.26 6.75
C SER A 558 11.35 -21.99 7.33
N LYS A 559 10.54 -22.17 8.35
CA LYS A 559 9.99 -21.11 9.19
C LYS A 559 10.05 -21.53 10.65
N SER A 560 10.54 -20.61 11.50
CA SER A 560 10.56 -20.83 12.94
C SER A 560 9.76 -19.76 13.66
N ILE A 561 9.16 -20.13 14.78
CA ILE A 561 8.48 -19.24 15.72
C ILE A 561 9.05 -19.48 17.12
N SER A 562 8.98 -18.44 17.97
CA SER A 562 9.36 -18.54 19.37
C SER A 562 8.25 -19.22 20.18
N VAL A 563 8.64 -20.07 21.12
CA VAL A 563 7.70 -20.76 22.01
C VAL A 563 8.17 -20.58 23.46
N ASN A 564 7.25 -20.15 24.32
CA ASN A 564 7.48 -20.00 25.76
C ASN A 564 6.53 -20.93 26.51
N VAL A 565 7.06 -21.75 27.43
CA VAL A 565 6.29 -22.72 28.22
C VAL A 565 6.37 -22.30 29.68
N GLY A 566 5.20 -22.11 30.31
CA GLY A 566 5.07 -21.81 31.74
C GLY A 566 5.65 -20.48 32.19
N MET A 567 6.20 -19.72 31.28
CA MET A 567 6.59 -18.35 31.49
C MET A 567 5.39 -17.51 31.10
N GLY A 568 4.86 -16.70 32.02
CA GLY A 568 3.86 -15.70 31.67
C GLY A 568 4.39 -14.88 30.50
N ASP A 569 3.68 -14.88 29.37
CA ASP A 569 4.04 -14.04 28.24
C ASP A 569 3.50 -12.64 28.54
N PRO A 570 4.38 -11.60 28.62
CA PRO A 570 3.88 -10.23 28.68
C PRO A 570 2.99 -9.92 27.45
N GLN A 571 3.01 -10.78 26.47
CA GLN A 571 2.22 -10.64 25.23
C GLN A 571 0.76 -11.10 25.35
N ASP A 572 0.36 -11.75 26.42
CA ASP A 572 -1.05 -12.09 26.69
C ASP A 572 -1.77 -10.98 27.47
N ALA A 573 -1.07 -9.88 27.76
CA ALA A 573 -1.67 -8.70 28.35
C ALA A 573 -2.32 -7.83 27.25
N GLU A 574 -3.50 -7.31 27.56
CA GLU A 574 -4.23 -6.38 26.73
C GLU A 574 -4.43 -5.07 27.49
N THR A 575 -3.97 -3.96 26.94
CA THR A 575 -4.22 -2.63 27.47
C THR A 575 -5.67 -2.24 27.20
N VAL A 576 -6.46 -2.12 28.26
CA VAL A 576 -7.85 -1.68 28.18
C VAL A 576 -7.95 -0.17 28.03
N ALA A 577 -7.11 0.56 28.78
CA ALA A 577 -7.02 2.01 28.74
C ALA A 577 -5.64 2.46 29.20
N ASP A 578 -4.97 3.31 28.46
CA ASP A 578 -3.67 3.90 28.80
C ASP A 578 -3.70 5.44 28.89
N PHE A 579 -4.78 6.04 28.44
CA PHE A 579 -5.05 7.49 28.50
C PHE A 579 -4.01 8.35 27.75
N GLU A 580 -3.25 7.76 26.84
CA GLU A 580 -2.18 8.46 26.12
C GLU A 580 -2.71 9.55 25.17
N GLU A 581 -3.90 9.37 24.60
CA GLU A 581 -4.47 10.31 23.62
C GLU A 581 -5.81 10.91 24.07
N SER A 582 -6.59 10.17 24.87
CA SER A 582 -7.95 10.53 25.23
C SER A 582 -8.34 10.02 26.62
N THR A 583 -9.61 10.03 26.98
CA THR A 583 -10.18 9.31 28.13
C THR A 583 -10.54 7.86 27.78
N ASP A 584 -10.12 7.35 26.62
CA ASP A 584 -10.29 5.99 26.10
C ASP A 584 -11.74 5.47 26.14
N GLY A 585 -12.67 6.38 25.88
CA GLY A 585 -14.11 6.08 25.90
C GLY A 585 -14.69 5.79 27.27
N CYS A 586 -13.93 6.04 28.34
CA CYS A 586 -14.42 5.87 29.71
C CYS A 586 -15.57 6.82 30.01
N THR A 587 -16.52 6.31 30.81
CA THR A 587 -17.62 7.08 31.37
C THR A 587 -17.68 6.87 32.89
N ALA A 588 -18.32 7.73 33.62
CA ALA A 588 -18.45 7.57 35.07
C ALA A 588 -19.82 7.96 35.58
N GLU A 589 -20.21 7.38 36.71
CA GLU A 589 -21.43 7.75 37.42
C GLU A 589 -21.04 8.52 38.71
N GLY A 590 -21.55 9.76 38.83
CA GLY A 590 -21.29 10.66 39.96
C GLY A 590 -19.85 11.23 39.99
N MET A 591 -19.19 11.23 38.85
CA MET A 591 -17.83 11.79 38.66
C MET A 591 -17.73 12.47 37.31
N THR A 592 -16.93 13.54 37.24
CA THR A 592 -16.51 14.18 35.98
C THR A 592 -15.13 13.68 35.58
N LEU A 593 -15.01 13.18 34.36
CA LEU A 593 -13.77 12.63 33.82
C LEU A 593 -13.00 13.69 33.03
N SER A 594 -11.70 13.74 33.24
CA SER A 594 -10.77 14.53 32.44
C SER A 594 -9.43 13.79 32.26
N ARG A 595 -8.83 13.98 31.09
CA ARG A 595 -7.47 13.51 30.83
C ARG A 595 -6.49 14.51 31.43
N MET A 596 -5.49 14.00 32.14
CA MET A 596 -4.42 14.79 32.74
C MET A 596 -3.14 14.51 31.97
N THR A 597 -2.36 15.56 31.76
CA THR A 597 -1.07 15.50 31.04
C THR A 597 0.08 16.17 31.83
N ASP A 598 -0.23 16.74 33.01
CA ASP A 598 0.85 17.22 33.92
C ASP A 598 1.68 16.00 34.36
N TYR A 599 3.00 16.11 34.21
CA TYR A 599 3.91 15.01 34.54
C TYR A 599 3.79 14.55 35.99
N THR A 600 3.31 15.40 36.93
CA THR A 600 3.09 15.04 38.34
C THR A 600 1.83 14.21 38.56
N GLU A 601 0.92 14.22 37.62
CA GLU A 601 -0.38 13.56 37.67
C GLU A 601 -0.45 12.26 36.82
N VAL A 602 0.63 11.90 36.12
CA VAL A 602 0.75 10.71 35.29
C VAL A 602 1.63 9.68 35.98
N ALA A 603 1.20 8.41 36.00
CA ALA A 603 1.99 7.29 36.52
C ALA A 603 2.89 6.68 35.41
N ARG A 604 2.34 6.50 34.22
CA ARG A 604 3.02 5.92 33.05
C ARG A 604 2.66 6.71 31.79
N GLY A 605 3.55 6.72 30.80
CA GLY A 605 3.32 7.42 29.54
C GLY A 605 3.18 8.93 29.68
N THR A 606 2.26 9.53 28.93
CA THR A 606 2.02 10.98 28.82
C THR A 606 0.64 11.41 29.30
N GLY A 607 -0.24 10.48 29.67
CA GLY A 607 -1.60 10.78 30.09
C GLY A 607 -2.09 9.90 31.24
N SER A 608 -3.04 10.39 32.01
CA SER A 608 -3.80 9.63 33.01
C SER A 608 -5.26 10.10 33.03
N LEU A 609 -6.14 9.34 33.65
CA LEU A 609 -7.53 9.72 33.86
C LEU A 609 -7.72 10.29 35.27
N ARG A 610 -8.27 11.51 35.36
CA ARG A 610 -8.78 12.09 36.61
C ARG A 610 -10.31 11.96 36.63
N ALA A 611 -10.84 11.33 37.65
CA ALA A 611 -12.24 11.20 37.95
C ALA A 611 -12.58 12.05 39.20
N ALA A 612 -13.02 13.29 39.00
CA ALA A 612 -13.39 14.20 40.06
C ALA A 612 -14.83 13.92 40.55
N TYR A 613 -15.01 13.92 41.85
CA TYR A 613 -16.35 13.71 42.45
C TYR A 613 -17.24 14.94 42.26
N ASP A 614 -18.51 14.69 41.88
CA ASP A 614 -19.49 15.75 41.70
C ASP A 614 -20.10 16.24 43.03
N GLY A 615 -19.71 15.68 44.18
CA GLY A 615 -20.21 16.07 45.49
C GLY A 615 -19.48 15.36 46.64
N THR A 616 -19.88 15.71 47.86
CA THR A 616 -19.21 15.27 49.09
C THR A 616 -19.76 13.99 49.72
N SER A 617 -20.89 13.46 49.21
CA SER A 617 -21.69 12.42 49.91
C SER A 617 -21.65 11.02 49.25
N LEU A 618 -20.88 10.79 48.19
CA LEU A 618 -20.82 9.51 47.51
C LEU A 618 -20.00 8.49 48.33
N THR A 619 -20.59 7.34 48.56
CA THR A 619 -19.93 6.20 49.23
C THR A 619 -19.27 5.25 48.24
N ALA A 620 -19.80 5.17 47.03
CA ALA A 620 -19.23 4.38 45.91
C ALA A 620 -19.53 5.08 44.57
N SER A 621 -18.59 5.03 43.66
CA SER A 621 -18.72 5.49 42.29
C SER A 621 -17.97 4.55 41.34
N THR A 622 -18.43 4.45 40.10
CA THR A 622 -17.82 3.57 39.12
C THR A 622 -17.35 4.35 37.91
N VAL A 623 -16.10 4.13 37.53
CA VAL A 623 -15.57 4.50 36.21
C VAL A 623 -15.77 3.29 35.31
N TYR A 624 -16.54 3.43 34.26
CA TYR A 624 -16.77 2.39 33.25
C TYR A 624 -15.74 2.56 32.12
N THR A 625 -15.13 1.45 31.73
CA THR A 625 -14.19 1.38 30.61
C THR A 625 -14.89 0.86 29.35
N THR A 626 -14.23 0.95 28.20
CA THR A 626 -14.55 0.09 27.07
C THR A 626 -14.48 -1.37 27.52
N ARG A 627 -15.44 -2.21 27.06
CA ARG A 627 -15.49 -3.62 27.46
C ARG A 627 -14.30 -4.38 26.89
N ALA A 628 -13.56 -5.07 27.74
CA ALA A 628 -12.51 -5.99 27.36
C ALA A 628 -12.97 -7.43 27.59
N ASP A 629 -12.68 -8.33 26.66
CA ASP A 629 -12.92 -9.76 26.80
C ASP A 629 -11.93 -10.35 27.81
N VAL A 630 -12.45 -11.01 28.84
CA VAL A 630 -11.65 -11.63 29.89
C VAL A 630 -11.83 -13.14 29.99
N THR A 631 -12.45 -13.80 29.03
CA THR A 631 -12.72 -15.24 29.05
C THR A 631 -11.46 -16.10 29.15
N ALA A 632 -10.32 -15.59 28.65
CA ALA A 632 -9.01 -16.24 28.74
C ALA A 632 -8.02 -15.46 29.62
N ARG A 633 -8.50 -14.57 30.49
CA ARG A 633 -7.66 -13.72 31.33
C ARG A 633 -7.81 -14.10 32.81
N SER A 634 -6.74 -13.89 33.58
CA SER A 634 -6.71 -14.22 35.00
C SER A 634 -6.55 -13.01 35.91
N PHE A 635 -6.01 -11.90 35.41
CA PHE A 635 -5.70 -10.73 36.25
C PHE A 635 -6.11 -9.42 35.53
N VAL A 636 -6.51 -8.43 36.35
CA VAL A 636 -6.54 -7.01 35.97
C VAL A 636 -5.57 -6.25 36.83
N THR A 637 -4.78 -5.39 36.20
CA THR A 637 -3.76 -4.55 36.87
C THR A 637 -3.90 -3.11 36.41
N LEU A 638 -3.75 -2.16 37.34
CA LEU A 638 -3.81 -0.73 37.02
C LEU A 638 -2.99 0.11 38.01
N TRP A 639 -2.68 1.34 37.63
CA TRP A 639 -2.14 2.34 38.51
C TRP A 639 -3.26 3.24 39.04
N ALA A 640 -3.25 3.52 40.34
CA ALA A 640 -4.21 4.39 40.98
C ALA A 640 -3.60 5.27 42.09
N ARG A 641 -4.14 6.47 42.23
CA ARG A 641 -3.94 7.34 43.38
C ARG A 641 -5.21 8.09 43.77
N GLY A 642 -5.36 8.48 45.02
CA GLY A 642 -6.46 9.32 45.48
C GLY A 642 -5.98 10.71 45.88
N GLU A 643 -6.67 11.74 45.47
CA GLU A 643 -6.44 13.11 45.90
C GLU A 643 -7.60 13.58 46.76
N GLY A 644 -7.27 14.06 47.99
CA GLY A 644 -8.27 14.47 48.97
C GLY A 644 -9.23 13.37 49.42
N THR A 645 -8.99 12.10 49.02
CA THR A 645 -9.82 10.96 49.37
C THR A 645 -9.02 9.66 49.44
N GLN A 646 -9.47 8.76 50.29
CA GLN A 646 -8.97 7.38 50.39
C GLN A 646 -10.13 6.42 50.31
N GLY A 647 -9.88 5.24 49.78
CA GLY A 647 -10.89 4.18 49.65
C GLY A 647 -10.34 2.94 48.95
N ASN A 648 -11.19 1.97 48.82
CA ASN A 648 -10.88 0.70 48.19
C ASN A 648 -11.37 0.70 46.75
N LEU A 649 -10.58 0.12 45.84
CA LEU A 649 -10.95 -0.13 44.47
C LEU A 649 -11.38 -1.56 44.27
N THR A 650 -12.41 -1.75 43.45
CA THR A 650 -12.95 -3.03 43.06
C THR A 650 -13.10 -3.08 41.55
N ALA A 651 -12.53 -4.09 40.93
CA ALA A 651 -12.73 -4.35 39.49
C ALA A 651 -14.13 -4.92 39.26
N VAL A 652 -14.80 -4.45 38.22
CA VAL A 652 -16.18 -4.80 37.87
C VAL A 652 -16.21 -5.59 36.57
N PHE A 653 -16.87 -6.72 36.56
CA PHE A 653 -16.99 -7.64 35.45
C PHE A 653 -18.45 -7.99 35.18
N THR A 654 -18.72 -8.58 34.02
CA THR A 654 -20.00 -9.20 33.72
C THR A 654 -19.80 -10.69 33.37
N ASP A 655 -20.73 -11.54 33.80
CA ASP A 655 -20.83 -12.91 33.33
C ASP A 655 -21.56 -13.03 31.99
N ALA A 656 -21.67 -14.28 31.46
CA ALA A 656 -22.34 -14.55 30.19
C ALA A 656 -23.85 -14.22 30.17
N ALA A 657 -24.49 -14.10 31.32
CA ALA A 657 -25.90 -13.72 31.46
C ALA A 657 -26.07 -12.21 31.65
N GLY A 658 -24.98 -11.43 31.73
CA GLY A 658 -24.99 -10.01 32.01
C GLY A 658 -25.02 -9.65 33.48
N GLY A 659 -24.86 -10.63 34.38
CA GLY A 659 -24.78 -10.45 35.83
C GLY A 659 -23.45 -9.81 36.22
N GLU A 660 -23.48 -8.93 37.25
CA GLU A 660 -22.28 -8.27 37.75
C GLU A 660 -21.45 -9.23 38.62
N LEU A 661 -20.16 -9.31 38.37
CA LEU A 661 -19.15 -9.93 39.19
C LEU A 661 -18.12 -8.87 39.60
N THR A 662 -17.53 -9.01 40.80
CA THR A 662 -16.57 -8.04 41.32
C THR A 662 -15.37 -8.71 41.99
N ALA A 663 -14.20 -8.09 41.88
CA ALA A 663 -13.00 -8.51 42.59
C ALA A 663 -12.29 -7.32 43.24
N PRO A 664 -11.86 -7.44 44.51
CA PRO A 664 -11.14 -6.34 45.13
C PRO A 664 -9.74 -6.18 44.55
N LEU A 665 -9.36 -4.95 44.19
CA LEU A 665 -8.00 -4.63 43.85
C LEU A 665 -7.14 -4.55 45.11
N SER A 666 -5.95 -5.13 45.07
CA SER A 666 -5.09 -5.26 46.25
C SER A 666 -4.59 -3.90 46.75
N GLY A 667 -5.08 -3.46 47.90
CA GLY A 667 -4.70 -2.26 48.56
C GLY A 667 -5.68 -1.10 48.46
N ALA A 668 -5.49 -0.06 49.23
CA ALA A 668 -6.25 1.17 49.22
C ALA A 668 -5.51 2.26 48.43
N THR A 669 -6.23 3.20 47.84
CA THR A 669 -5.64 4.39 47.22
C THR A 669 -4.97 5.28 48.29
N THR A 670 -3.84 5.84 47.93
CA THR A 670 -3.10 6.85 48.73
C THR A 670 -2.85 8.08 47.84
N SER A 671 -2.29 9.11 48.43
CA SER A 671 -1.86 10.32 47.69
C SER A 671 -0.69 10.06 46.71
N SER A 672 -0.07 8.90 46.76
CA SER A 672 0.97 8.47 45.82
C SER A 672 0.42 7.40 44.90
N TRP A 673 0.92 7.37 43.70
CA TRP A 673 0.62 6.31 42.70
C TRP A 673 1.00 4.94 43.25
N LYS A 674 0.09 3.97 43.10
CA LYS A 674 0.31 2.58 43.41
C LYS A 674 -0.21 1.70 42.27
N GLN A 675 0.52 0.65 42.00
CA GLN A 675 0.03 -0.41 41.13
C GLN A 675 -0.85 -1.37 41.96
N LEU A 676 -2.05 -1.65 41.48
CA LEU A 676 -3.05 -2.49 42.12
C LEU A 676 -3.44 -3.62 41.19
N THR A 677 -3.73 -4.80 41.73
CA THR A 677 -4.06 -6.01 40.98
C THR A 677 -5.27 -6.70 41.59
N ALA A 678 -6.11 -7.31 40.77
CA ALA A 678 -7.15 -8.22 41.16
C ALA A 678 -7.13 -9.52 40.31
N GLU A 679 -7.47 -10.67 40.92
CA GLU A 679 -7.78 -11.90 40.16
C GLU A 679 -9.18 -11.75 39.54
N ILE A 680 -9.32 -12.20 38.27
CA ILE A 680 -10.59 -12.16 37.54
C ILE A 680 -11.47 -13.31 38.09
N PRO A 681 -12.71 -13.03 38.49
CA PRO A 681 -13.59 -14.05 39.05
C PRO A 681 -13.95 -15.14 38.03
N ASP A 682 -14.11 -16.35 38.49
CA ASP A 682 -14.61 -17.46 37.69
C ASP A 682 -15.97 -17.11 37.06
N GLY A 683 -16.11 -17.37 35.76
CA GLY A 683 -17.32 -17.08 35.00
C GLY A 683 -17.41 -15.64 34.44
N ALA A 684 -16.47 -14.78 34.75
CA ALA A 684 -16.40 -13.45 34.11
C ALA A 684 -16.08 -13.59 32.61
N VAL A 685 -16.82 -12.85 31.79
CA VAL A 685 -16.59 -12.81 30.32
C VAL A 685 -16.16 -11.43 29.85
N SER A 686 -16.43 -10.38 30.60
CA SER A 686 -16.04 -9.03 30.23
C SER A 686 -15.66 -8.20 31.46
N PHE A 687 -14.54 -7.51 31.38
CA PHE A 687 -14.19 -6.41 32.30
C PHE A 687 -14.93 -5.14 31.84
N THR A 688 -15.54 -4.41 32.78
CA THR A 688 -16.42 -3.29 32.48
C THR A 688 -16.06 -2.00 33.22
N GLY A 689 -15.23 -2.05 34.24
CA GLY A 689 -14.84 -0.81 34.95
C GLY A 689 -14.22 -1.02 36.31
N ILE A 690 -14.00 0.10 36.98
CA ILE A 690 -13.43 0.18 38.33
C ILE A 690 -14.41 0.93 39.24
N ARG A 691 -14.80 0.28 40.35
CA ARG A 691 -15.61 0.87 41.41
C ARG A 691 -14.71 1.33 42.54
N PHE A 692 -14.87 2.58 42.93
CA PHE A 692 -14.20 3.16 44.08
C PHE A 692 -15.19 3.36 45.25
N THR A 693 -14.87 2.75 46.42
CA THR A 693 -15.63 2.93 47.68
C THR A 693 -14.81 3.77 48.64
N ARG A 694 -15.28 4.95 48.95
CA ARG A 694 -14.61 5.87 49.88
C ARG A 694 -14.63 5.36 51.28
N SER A 695 -13.52 5.54 52.03
CA SER A 695 -13.40 5.17 53.43
C SER A 695 -13.87 6.29 54.42
N GLY A 696 -14.38 7.42 53.90
CA GLY A 696 -14.90 8.55 54.68
C GLY A 696 -15.36 9.71 53.83
N ALA A 697 -15.92 10.78 54.42
CA ALA A 697 -16.24 12.00 53.71
C ALA A 697 -14.95 12.65 53.18
N GLY A 698 -14.83 12.81 51.85
CA GLY A 698 -13.69 13.52 51.28
C GLY A 698 -13.89 15.02 51.17
N ALA A 699 -12.83 15.74 50.82
CA ALA A 699 -12.91 17.14 50.44
C ALA A 699 -13.77 17.35 49.18
N ALA A 700 -14.28 18.56 49.00
CA ALA A 700 -15.13 18.91 47.83
C ALA A 700 -14.41 18.70 46.51
N ASP A 701 -13.08 18.84 46.48
CA ASP A 701 -12.27 18.74 45.27
C ASP A 701 -11.54 17.37 45.17
N SER A 702 -12.05 16.35 45.87
CA SER A 702 -11.42 15.02 45.84
C SER A 702 -11.58 14.33 44.49
N ALA A 703 -10.55 13.59 44.07
CA ALA A 703 -10.52 12.89 42.81
C ALA A 703 -9.83 11.51 42.95
N LEU A 704 -10.23 10.57 42.11
CA LEU A 704 -9.50 9.34 41.80
C LEU A 704 -8.73 9.54 40.49
N TYR A 705 -7.45 9.15 40.54
CA TYR A 705 -6.67 9.07 39.29
C TYR A 705 -6.42 7.62 38.97
N LEU A 706 -6.58 7.28 37.70
CA LEU A 706 -6.34 5.96 37.12
C LEU A 706 -5.37 6.09 35.96
N ASP A 707 -4.53 5.08 35.81
CA ASP A 707 -3.60 5.03 34.70
C ASP A 707 -3.30 3.57 34.34
N GLN A 708 -3.09 3.29 33.06
CA GLN A 708 -2.68 2.01 32.48
C GLN A 708 -3.45 0.81 33.06
N ILE A 709 -4.68 0.62 32.59
CA ILE A 709 -5.52 -0.53 32.92
C ILE A 709 -5.22 -1.66 31.95
N VAL A 710 -4.77 -2.81 32.47
CA VAL A 710 -4.33 -3.96 31.69
C VAL A 710 -5.03 -5.23 32.20
N VAL A 711 -5.44 -6.11 31.30
CA VAL A 711 -5.89 -7.48 31.61
C VAL A 711 -4.88 -8.48 31.06
N SER A 712 -4.55 -9.53 31.85
CA SER A 712 -3.51 -10.50 31.51
C SER A 712 -3.90 -11.92 31.84
N GLU A 713 -3.29 -12.91 31.14
CA GLU A 713 -3.69 -14.31 31.23
C GLU A 713 -3.08 -15.02 32.47
N ASP A 714 -1.76 -15.12 32.55
CA ASP A 714 -1.11 -16.03 33.47
C ASP A 714 -0.52 -15.40 34.73
N HIS A 715 -0.35 -14.07 34.74
CA HIS A 715 0.24 -13.35 35.89
C HIS A 715 -0.20 -11.87 35.88
N ALA A 716 -0.16 -11.28 37.05
CA ALA A 716 -0.37 -9.85 37.19
C ALA A 716 0.78 -9.07 36.52
N VAL A 717 0.44 -8.05 35.75
CA VAL A 717 1.45 -7.20 35.10
C VAL A 717 2.08 -6.26 36.13
N THR A 718 3.01 -6.79 36.91
CA THR A 718 3.71 -6.06 38.00
C THR A 718 5.20 -5.88 37.74
N ASN A 719 5.66 -6.20 36.52
CA ASN A 719 7.07 -6.14 36.16
C ASN A 719 7.67 -4.74 36.33
N THR A 720 8.86 -4.65 36.90
CA THR A 720 9.65 -3.41 37.02
C THR A 720 10.88 -3.42 36.11
N ASP A 721 11.15 -4.51 35.40
CA ASP A 721 12.32 -4.66 34.53
C ASP A 721 12.06 -3.97 33.20
N ALA A 722 12.88 -2.97 32.88
CA ALA A 722 12.72 -2.21 31.64
C ALA A 722 12.94 -3.08 30.39
N PRO A 723 12.23 -2.81 29.30
CA PRO A 723 12.57 -3.37 27.99
C PRO A 723 14.01 -3.02 27.60
N SER A 724 14.59 -3.80 26.71
CA SER A 724 15.93 -3.52 26.16
C SER A 724 15.84 -3.38 24.66
N VAL A 725 16.33 -2.29 24.11
CA VAL A 725 16.43 -2.07 22.67
C VAL A 725 17.85 -1.65 22.31
N LYS A 726 18.43 -2.30 21.30
CA LYS A 726 19.78 -2.02 20.81
C LYS A 726 19.80 -2.02 19.29
N LEU A 727 20.42 -1.02 18.69
CA LEU A 727 20.61 -0.96 17.24
C LEU A 727 21.98 -1.46 16.82
N ASN A 728 22.04 -2.07 15.64
CA ASN A 728 23.31 -2.48 15.02
C ASN A 728 24.11 -1.26 14.52
N SER A 729 23.42 -0.17 14.17
CA SER A 729 24.01 1.12 13.83
C SER A 729 23.07 2.25 14.24
N THR A 730 23.61 3.30 14.79
CA THR A 730 22.89 4.54 15.13
C THR A 730 23.09 5.65 14.09
N SER A 731 23.83 5.38 13.01
CA SER A 731 24.06 6.32 11.90
C SER A 731 24.02 5.57 10.57
N LEU A 732 23.18 6.03 9.65
CA LEU A 732 23.00 5.46 8.33
C LEU A 732 23.03 6.54 7.27
N THR A 733 23.40 6.13 6.04
CA THR A 733 23.34 7.00 4.86
C THR A 733 22.55 6.31 3.76
N VAL A 734 21.60 7.03 3.17
CA VAL A 734 20.78 6.56 2.04
C VAL A 734 20.74 7.63 0.95
N ASN A 735 20.27 7.28 -0.24
CA ASN A 735 20.00 8.28 -1.28
C ASN A 735 18.77 9.12 -0.89
N ALA A 736 18.69 10.36 -1.38
CA ALA A 736 17.49 11.16 -1.25
C ALA A 736 16.28 10.44 -1.87
N ASN A 737 15.13 10.53 -1.21
CA ASN A 737 13.88 9.81 -1.54
C ASN A 737 13.94 8.28 -1.45
N ALA A 738 14.96 7.72 -0.78
CA ALA A 738 15.03 6.31 -0.44
C ALA A 738 14.58 6.08 1.00
N SER A 739 14.07 4.87 1.28
CA SER A 739 13.81 4.42 2.65
C SER A 739 15.09 3.94 3.31
N ALA A 740 15.22 4.18 4.61
CA ALA A 740 16.27 3.60 5.44
C ALA A 740 15.74 2.36 6.17
N THR A 741 16.56 1.30 6.22
CA THR A 741 16.30 0.12 7.02
C THR A 741 17.26 0.10 8.21
N ILE A 742 16.71 0.18 9.41
CA ILE A 742 17.45 0.17 10.68
C ILE A 742 17.21 -1.20 11.32
N THR A 743 18.29 -1.89 11.71
CA THR A 743 18.20 -3.20 12.32
C THR A 743 18.77 -3.20 13.74
N GLY A 744 18.27 -4.12 14.56
CA GLY A 744 18.69 -4.20 15.94
C GLY A 744 18.06 -5.39 16.66
N THR A 745 17.96 -5.28 17.98
CA THR A 745 17.24 -6.22 18.83
C THR A 745 16.34 -5.47 19.80
N ALA A 746 15.17 -6.03 20.08
CA ALA A 746 14.25 -5.51 21.09
C ALA A 746 13.72 -6.67 21.94
N THR A 747 13.82 -6.54 23.26
CA THR A 747 13.43 -7.58 24.23
C THR A 747 12.75 -6.97 25.43
N MET A 748 11.96 -7.77 26.14
CA MET A 748 11.28 -7.45 27.40
C MET A 748 12.02 -8.08 28.59
N GLU A 749 11.72 -7.64 29.78
CA GLU A 749 12.19 -8.19 31.04
C GLU A 749 13.72 -8.48 31.05
N ASN A 750 14.51 -7.44 30.81
CA ASN A 750 15.98 -7.55 30.75
C ASN A 750 16.52 -8.60 29.75
N GLY A 751 15.81 -8.82 28.64
CA GLY A 751 16.23 -9.74 27.58
C GLY A 751 15.61 -11.12 27.66
N ARG A 752 14.66 -11.34 28.57
CA ARG A 752 14.02 -12.63 28.77
C ARG A 752 13.06 -13.02 27.63
N TYR A 753 12.33 -12.05 27.07
CA TYR A 753 11.37 -12.27 25.98
C TYR A 753 11.63 -11.34 24.80
N PRO A 754 11.32 -11.75 23.56
CA PRO A 754 11.33 -10.83 22.44
C PRO A 754 10.19 -9.81 22.59
N ALA A 755 10.44 -8.57 22.14
CA ALA A 755 9.37 -7.57 22.00
C ALA A 755 8.49 -7.89 20.80
N ARG A 756 7.21 -7.47 20.83
CA ARG A 756 6.33 -7.47 19.64
C ARG A 756 6.47 -6.17 18.86
N ALA A 757 6.04 -6.17 17.60
CA ALA A 757 5.90 -4.95 16.83
C ALA A 757 4.90 -3.96 17.47
N ALA A 758 3.86 -4.44 18.14
CA ALA A 758 2.89 -3.62 18.86
C ALA A 758 3.48 -2.86 20.07
N ASN A 759 4.55 -3.40 20.67
CA ASN A 759 5.26 -2.76 21.77
C ASN A 759 6.22 -1.64 21.31
N ILE A 760 6.35 -1.44 19.97
CA ILE A 760 7.36 -0.56 19.39
C ILE A 760 6.70 0.61 18.70
N SER A 761 6.98 1.81 19.18
CA SER A 761 6.59 3.06 18.54
C SER A 761 7.79 3.66 17.81
N VAL A 762 7.59 4.06 16.57
CA VAL A 762 8.62 4.67 15.74
C VAL A 762 8.19 6.07 15.34
N LYS A 763 9.09 7.03 15.52
CA LYS A 763 8.92 8.38 15.00
C LYS A 763 10.08 8.71 14.05
N VAL A 764 9.78 9.40 12.97
CA VAL A 764 10.77 10.01 12.07
C VAL A 764 10.58 11.51 12.15
N ASP A 765 11.61 12.24 12.56
CA ASP A 765 11.57 13.69 12.76
C ASP A 765 10.43 14.14 13.69
N GLY A 766 10.24 13.38 14.77
CA GLY A 766 9.19 13.61 15.75
C GLY A 766 7.78 13.17 15.31
N LYS A 767 7.57 12.71 14.06
CA LYS A 767 6.28 12.28 13.53
C LYS A 767 6.12 10.77 13.59
N PRO A 768 5.01 10.23 14.12
CA PRO A 768 4.80 8.78 14.21
C PRO A 768 4.70 8.15 12.82
N VAL A 769 5.29 6.96 12.66
CA VAL A 769 5.24 6.16 11.42
C VAL A 769 4.61 4.80 11.75
N SER A 770 3.35 4.63 11.40
CA SER A 770 2.61 3.39 11.65
C SER A 770 3.19 2.23 10.83
N GLY A 771 3.29 1.04 11.45
CA GLY A 771 3.75 -0.17 10.79
C GLY A 771 5.23 -0.17 10.38
N ALA A 772 6.03 0.79 10.87
CA ALA A 772 7.44 0.91 10.53
C ALA A 772 8.31 -0.22 11.13
N ALA A 773 7.90 -0.78 12.28
CA ALA A 773 8.64 -1.82 12.99
C ALA A 773 8.13 -3.21 12.65
N SER A 774 9.05 -4.15 12.46
CA SER A 774 8.77 -5.59 12.36
C SER A 774 9.74 -6.38 13.25
N MET A 775 9.25 -7.48 13.83
CA MET A 775 10.01 -8.36 14.72
C MET A 775 10.11 -9.76 14.12
N ASN A 776 11.26 -10.39 14.27
CA ASN A 776 11.49 -11.81 13.99
C ASN A 776 12.26 -12.39 15.19
N GLY A 777 11.54 -13.02 16.14
CA GLY A 777 12.08 -13.24 17.47
C GLY A 777 12.51 -11.90 18.08
N SER A 778 13.69 -11.81 18.67
CA SER A 778 14.25 -10.55 19.20
C SER A 778 14.84 -9.62 18.12
N ALA A 779 14.93 -10.05 16.87
CA ALA A 779 15.47 -9.21 15.80
C ALA A 779 14.47 -8.14 15.37
N LEU A 780 14.88 -6.89 15.53
CA LEU A 780 14.12 -5.69 15.17
C LEU A 780 14.53 -5.23 13.78
N THR A 781 13.55 -4.92 12.94
CA THR A 781 13.74 -4.19 11.69
C THR A 781 12.77 -3.00 11.65
N VAL A 782 13.31 -1.81 11.39
CA VAL A 782 12.52 -0.58 11.23
C VAL A 782 12.76 0.00 9.86
N THR A 783 11.68 0.33 9.14
CA THR A 783 11.71 0.94 7.80
C THR A 783 11.05 2.32 7.85
N THR A 784 11.77 3.35 7.43
CA THR A 784 11.35 4.75 7.61
C THR A 784 10.37 5.28 6.56
N GLY A 785 10.08 4.58 5.48
CA GLY A 785 9.52 5.22 4.30
C GLY A 785 10.56 6.10 3.58
N ALA A 786 10.17 6.75 2.48
CA ALA A 786 11.05 7.61 1.68
C ALA A 786 11.44 8.88 2.42
N LEU A 787 12.74 9.15 2.55
CA LEU A 787 13.28 10.32 3.25
C LEU A 787 13.73 11.38 2.24
N SER A 788 13.31 12.63 2.44
CA SER A 788 13.78 13.78 1.65
C SER A 788 15.30 13.97 1.80
N ALA A 789 15.91 14.80 0.96
CA ALA A 789 17.32 15.12 1.15
C ALA A 789 17.53 15.87 2.48
N GLY A 790 18.39 15.35 3.38
CA GLY A 790 18.65 15.97 4.66
C GLY A 790 19.11 15.01 5.74
N THR A 791 19.16 15.51 6.96
CA THR A 791 19.39 14.72 8.18
C THR A 791 18.05 14.43 8.83
N HIS A 792 17.78 13.16 9.11
CA HIS A 792 16.56 12.67 9.75
C HIS A 792 16.90 11.97 11.05
N CYS A 793 16.06 12.15 12.07
CA CYS A 793 16.20 11.48 13.35
C CYS A 793 15.09 10.45 13.49
N VAL A 794 15.46 9.19 13.71
CA VAL A 794 14.54 8.08 13.92
C VAL A 794 14.58 7.71 15.40
N THR A 795 13.44 7.87 16.07
CA THR A 795 13.26 7.52 17.47
C THR A 795 12.48 6.22 17.55
N ILE A 796 13.00 5.25 18.32
CA ILE A 796 12.38 3.93 18.51
C ILE A 796 12.16 3.75 20.00
N ASP A 797 10.90 3.79 20.43
CA ASP A 797 10.47 3.53 21.81
C ASP A 797 9.94 2.12 21.91
N VAL A 798 10.35 1.39 22.92
CA VAL A 798 9.80 0.08 23.28
C VAL A 798 9.17 0.19 24.66
N SER A 799 7.91 -0.22 24.77
CA SER A 799 7.18 -0.22 26.05
C SER A 799 6.64 -1.62 26.34
N ASP A 800 6.68 -2.02 27.60
CA ASP A 800 6.00 -3.24 28.08
C ASP A 800 4.60 -2.93 28.62
N ASP A 801 3.87 -3.98 28.98
CA ASP A 801 2.51 -3.87 29.51
C ASP A 801 2.47 -3.35 30.96
N ALA A 802 3.61 -3.30 31.66
CA ALA A 802 3.76 -2.63 32.97
C ALA A 802 4.08 -1.13 32.82
N GLY A 803 4.17 -0.64 31.59
CA GLY A 803 4.50 0.76 31.27
C GLY A 803 5.98 1.12 31.44
N ASN A 804 6.86 0.13 31.58
CA ASN A 804 8.30 0.39 31.53
C ASN A 804 8.70 0.68 30.08
N ARG A 805 9.67 1.60 29.90
CA ARG A 805 10.07 2.08 28.57
C ARG A 805 11.57 2.06 28.38
N SER A 806 11.98 1.82 27.14
CA SER A 806 13.34 2.06 26.66
C SER A 806 13.29 2.72 25.29
N ARG A 807 14.28 3.57 25.03
CA ARG A 807 14.38 4.31 23.76
C ARG A 807 15.78 4.20 23.19
N VAL A 808 15.84 4.13 21.86
CA VAL A 808 17.06 4.36 21.10
C VAL A 808 16.77 5.30 19.94
N THR A 809 17.82 6.02 19.52
CA THR A 809 17.74 6.95 18.41
C THR A 809 18.75 6.60 17.33
N ALA A 810 18.37 6.79 16.07
CA ALA A 810 19.28 6.70 14.94
C ALA A 810 19.21 7.97 14.09
N THR A 811 20.35 8.38 13.56
CA THR A 811 20.43 9.49 12.61
C THR A 811 20.60 8.94 11.21
N VAL A 812 19.76 9.36 10.27
CA VAL A 812 19.81 8.97 8.86
C VAL A 812 20.14 10.18 8.00
N THR A 813 21.23 10.11 7.23
CA THR A 813 21.55 11.14 6.23
C THR A 813 21.06 10.68 4.86
N ALA A 814 20.08 11.38 4.29
CA ALA A 814 19.52 11.10 2.97
C ALA A 814 20.06 12.08 1.93
N GLY A 815 20.93 11.63 1.03
CA GLY A 815 21.58 12.49 0.05
C GLY A 815 22.37 13.66 0.68
N SER A 816 22.51 14.78 -0.01
CA SER A 816 23.10 16.00 0.54
C SER A 816 22.01 17.03 0.80
N ALA A 817 21.82 17.41 2.06
CA ALA A 817 20.91 18.48 2.44
C ALA A 817 21.39 19.84 1.89
N GLY A 818 20.46 20.66 1.44
CA GLY A 818 20.70 22.09 1.22
C GLY A 818 21.15 22.76 2.53
N ASN A 819 21.92 23.81 2.44
CA ASN A 819 22.29 24.61 3.60
C ASN A 819 21.25 25.73 3.77
N VAL A 820 20.41 25.63 4.81
CA VAL A 820 19.34 26.62 5.09
C VAL A 820 19.93 27.88 5.74
N PHE A 821 21.03 27.75 6.51
CA PHE A 821 21.64 28.83 7.27
C PHE A 821 23.08 29.08 6.82
N ALA A 822 23.43 30.33 6.64
CA ALA A 822 24.73 30.75 6.15
C ALA A 822 25.91 30.36 7.08
N ASP A 823 25.67 30.30 8.37
CA ASP A 823 26.65 30.03 9.43
C ASP A 823 26.75 28.56 9.84
N THR A 824 25.95 27.67 9.26
CA THR A 824 25.97 26.24 9.60
C THR A 824 26.67 25.37 8.57
N ALA A 825 27.15 25.93 7.45
CA ALA A 825 27.66 25.17 6.31
C ALA A 825 28.72 24.12 6.69
N ASN A 826 29.63 24.46 7.61
CA ASN A 826 30.69 23.58 8.11
C ASN A 826 30.52 23.26 9.60
N HIS A 827 29.38 23.52 10.19
CA HIS A 827 29.12 23.28 11.59
C HIS A 827 28.46 21.92 11.83
N TRP A 828 28.87 21.20 12.86
CA TRP A 828 28.33 19.86 13.21
C TRP A 828 26.82 19.84 13.43
N ALA A 829 26.22 20.96 13.90
CA ALA A 829 24.78 21.08 14.13
C ALA A 829 23.96 21.33 12.86
N ARG A 830 24.59 21.44 11.67
CA ARG A 830 23.92 21.78 10.39
C ARG A 830 22.67 20.96 10.15
N GLY A 831 22.77 19.63 10.25
CA GLY A 831 21.65 18.72 9.97
C GLY A 831 20.49 18.92 10.94
N TYR A 832 20.80 19.05 12.23
CA TYR A 832 19.80 19.26 13.28
C TYR A 832 19.14 20.65 13.18
N ALA A 833 19.92 21.69 12.88
CA ALA A 833 19.40 23.03 12.67
C ALA A 833 18.43 23.11 11.49
N SER A 834 18.77 22.47 10.36
CA SER A 834 17.89 22.39 9.19
C SER A 834 16.60 21.63 9.52
N LEU A 835 16.71 20.45 10.16
CA LEU A 835 15.58 19.62 10.55
C LEU A 835 14.59 20.38 11.45
N LEU A 836 15.08 21.05 12.50
CA LEU A 836 14.20 21.79 13.41
C LEU A 836 13.61 23.05 12.79
N SER A 837 14.31 23.67 11.84
CA SER A 837 13.80 24.81 11.08
C SER A 837 12.68 24.40 10.12
N GLU A 838 12.85 23.30 9.39
CA GLU A 838 11.86 22.74 8.48
C GLU A 838 10.58 22.33 9.21
N ASN A 839 10.70 21.85 10.43
CA ASN A 839 9.56 21.51 11.30
C ASN A 839 9.01 22.73 12.09
N GLY A 840 9.56 23.93 11.91
CA GLY A 840 9.07 25.16 12.56
C GLY A 840 9.40 25.29 14.04
N ILE A 841 10.23 24.39 14.60
CA ILE A 841 10.55 24.33 16.04
C ILE A 841 11.59 25.40 16.40
N MET A 842 12.73 25.44 15.69
CA MET A 842 13.77 26.44 15.88
C MET A 842 14.02 27.19 14.58
N GLN A 843 13.82 28.50 14.59
CA GLN A 843 14.02 29.35 13.41
C GLN A 843 15.32 30.15 13.53
N GLY A 844 15.88 30.55 12.41
CA GLY A 844 17.02 31.45 12.34
C GLY A 844 16.61 32.91 12.36
N GLU A 845 17.61 33.80 12.32
CA GLU A 845 17.46 35.23 12.23
C GLU A 845 17.94 35.71 10.88
N THR A 846 17.23 36.70 10.30
CA THR A 846 17.64 37.30 9.02
C THR A 846 18.69 38.36 9.33
N GLY A 847 19.88 38.16 8.83
CA GLY A 847 20.96 39.15 8.93
C GLY A 847 20.72 40.38 8.06
N SER A 848 21.49 41.45 8.28
CA SER A 848 21.42 42.69 7.49
C SER A 848 21.72 42.51 5.99
N ASN A 849 22.34 41.38 5.61
CA ASN A 849 22.65 40.99 4.23
C ASN A 849 21.54 40.14 3.60
N GLY A 850 20.41 39.94 4.27
CA GLY A 850 19.28 39.14 3.82
C GLY A 850 19.47 37.63 3.93
N GLN A 851 20.60 37.15 4.47
CA GLN A 851 20.83 35.72 4.70
C GLN A 851 20.28 35.28 6.06
N MET A 852 19.89 34.02 6.13
CA MET A 852 19.44 33.39 7.39
C MET A 852 20.63 32.85 8.17
N TYR A 853 20.66 33.11 9.45
CA TYR A 853 21.68 32.66 10.42
C TYR A 853 21.02 31.86 11.55
N PHE A 854 21.60 30.72 11.92
CA PHE A 854 21.13 29.92 13.04
C PHE A 854 21.77 30.31 14.36
N ASN A 855 22.96 30.86 14.31
CA ASN A 855 23.82 31.21 15.47
C ASN A 855 24.05 29.99 16.38
N PRO A 856 24.64 28.86 15.86
CA PRO A 856 24.69 27.60 16.59
C PRO A 856 25.49 27.65 17.90
N ASP A 857 26.49 28.51 18.01
CA ASP A 857 27.33 28.65 19.20
C ASP A 857 26.80 29.68 20.20
N ARG A 858 25.70 30.38 19.88
CA ARG A 858 25.06 31.35 20.81
C ARG A 858 24.27 30.56 21.85
N ASN A 859 24.41 30.96 23.13
CA ASN A 859 23.57 30.40 24.20
C ASN A 859 22.11 30.84 24.05
N LEU A 860 21.19 30.00 24.49
CA LEU A 860 19.75 30.23 24.43
C LEU A 860 19.27 30.84 25.74
N THR A 861 18.40 31.86 25.66
CA THR A 861 17.74 32.42 26.84
C THR A 861 16.56 31.56 27.26
N ARG A 862 16.10 31.70 28.49
CA ARG A 862 15.04 30.89 29.06
C ARG A 862 13.70 31.12 28.35
N GLN A 863 13.39 32.37 27.97
CA GLN A 863 12.16 32.64 27.19
C GLN A 863 12.25 32.10 25.76
N GLU A 864 13.44 32.13 25.10
CA GLU A 864 13.63 31.50 23.80
C GLU A 864 13.43 29.97 23.87
N PHE A 865 13.93 29.36 24.95
CA PHE A 865 13.74 27.91 25.15
C PHE A 865 12.27 27.58 25.42
N ALA A 866 11.52 28.39 26.18
CA ALA A 866 10.09 28.20 26.36
C ALA A 866 9.33 28.22 25.06
N VAL A 867 9.62 29.15 24.13
CA VAL A 867 9.01 29.18 22.80
C VAL A 867 9.36 27.91 21.99
N THR A 868 10.59 27.46 22.10
CA THR A 868 11.05 26.26 21.41
C THR A 868 10.33 25.00 21.90
N ILE A 869 10.17 24.85 23.24
CA ILE A 869 9.45 23.73 23.85
C ILE A 869 7.95 23.78 23.53
N ALA A 870 7.32 24.95 23.59
CA ALA A 870 5.91 25.10 23.24
C ALA A 870 5.62 24.68 21.80
N ARG A 871 6.51 25.04 20.86
CA ARG A 871 6.42 24.61 19.45
C ARG A 871 6.68 23.13 19.28
N LEU A 872 7.68 22.57 19.97
CA LEU A 872 8.00 21.14 19.92
C LEU A 872 6.80 20.28 20.34
N LEU A 873 6.11 20.69 21.40
CA LEU A 873 4.98 19.97 21.99
C LEU A 873 3.63 20.39 21.39
N GLY A 874 3.58 21.39 20.51
CA GLY A 874 2.34 21.90 19.92
C GLY A 874 1.39 22.52 20.94
N LEU A 875 1.92 23.13 22.02
CA LEU A 875 1.11 23.74 23.06
C LEU A 875 0.35 24.97 22.54
N ASP A 876 -0.85 25.20 23.06
CA ASP A 876 -1.61 26.41 22.76
C ASP A 876 -0.96 27.64 23.43
N THR A 877 -0.43 28.53 22.62
CA THR A 877 0.21 29.76 23.03
C THR A 877 -0.67 31.00 22.87
N SER A 878 -1.99 30.81 22.72
CA SER A 878 -2.94 31.92 22.53
C SER A 878 -3.17 32.75 23.78
N ASN A 879 -2.96 32.17 24.98
CA ASN A 879 -3.07 32.87 26.23
C ASN A 879 -1.85 33.76 26.46
N THR A 880 -1.99 35.07 26.35
CA THR A 880 -0.96 36.08 26.57
C THR A 880 -1.21 36.95 27.81
N ALA A 881 -2.08 36.49 28.71
CA ALA A 881 -2.32 37.17 29.99
C ALA A 881 -1.06 37.25 30.85
N ALA A 882 -1.09 38.04 31.89
CA ALA A 882 0.01 38.10 32.86
C ALA A 882 0.15 36.73 33.55
N THR A 883 1.40 36.29 33.73
CA THR A 883 1.74 35.08 34.49
C THR A 883 1.89 35.40 35.98
N ASP A 884 1.89 34.40 36.84
CA ASP A 884 2.11 34.54 38.30
C ASP A 884 3.58 34.79 38.67
N PHE A 885 4.48 34.93 37.69
CA PHE A 885 5.90 35.24 37.96
C PHE A 885 6.11 36.70 38.34
N ALA A 886 6.90 36.91 39.39
CA ALA A 886 7.20 38.26 39.91
C ALA A 886 7.92 39.17 38.89
N ASP A 887 8.56 38.57 37.90
CA ASP A 887 9.25 39.26 36.80
C ASP A 887 8.48 39.20 35.48
N ASP A 888 7.18 38.98 35.51
CA ASP A 888 6.31 38.88 34.33
C ASP A 888 6.51 40.03 33.32
N SER A 889 6.70 41.27 33.84
CA SER A 889 6.93 42.43 32.97
C SER A 889 8.21 42.38 32.14
N SER A 890 9.14 41.49 32.47
CA SER A 890 10.40 41.27 31.76
C SER A 890 10.25 40.23 30.66
N ILE A 891 9.12 39.49 30.60
CA ILE A 891 8.85 38.51 29.54
C ILE A 891 8.50 39.26 28.25
N ALA A 892 9.27 39.01 27.21
CA ALA A 892 9.03 39.61 25.89
C ALA A 892 7.63 39.23 25.33
N SER A 893 6.97 40.18 24.67
CA SER A 893 5.62 39.98 24.15
C SER A 893 5.50 38.74 23.20
N TRP A 894 6.53 38.47 22.42
CA TRP A 894 6.57 37.32 21.51
C TRP A 894 6.74 35.99 22.24
N ALA A 895 7.21 35.95 23.47
CA ALA A 895 7.42 34.74 24.26
C ALA A 895 6.31 34.49 25.28
N ARG A 896 5.45 35.49 25.56
CA ARG A 896 4.49 35.48 26.66
C ARG A 896 3.54 34.27 26.61
N GLY A 897 2.91 34.02 25.45
CA GLY A 897 2.01 32.87 25.30
C GLY A 897 2.71 31.52 25.50
N ALA A 898 3.95 31.41 25.04
CA ALA A 898 4.73 30.20 25.26
C ALA A 898 5.14 30.00 26.71
N VAL A 899 5.57 31.07 27.41
CA VAL A 899 5.88 31.02 28.84
C VAL A 899 4.66 30.60 29.65
N HIS A 900 3.49 31.16 29.32
CA HIS A 900 2.22 30.76 29.94
C HIS A 900 1.95 29.27 29.76
N ALA A 901 1.99 28.78 28.51
CA ALA A 901 1.70 27.39 28.15
C ALA A 901 2.65 26.40 28.83
N VAL A 902 3.97 26.64 28.82
CA VAL A 902 4.94 25.74 29.48
C VAL A 902 4.90 25.78 30.99
N SER A 903 4.45 26.89 31.59
CA SER A 903 4.22 27.01 33.01
C SER A 903 2.96 26.26 33.46
N GLU A 904 1.86 26.45 32.73
CA GLU A 904 0.58 25.77 32.98
C GLU A 904 0.69 24.25 32.81
N ALA A 905 1.47 23.79 31.84
CA ALA A 905 1.78 22.37 31.67
C ALA A 905 2.77 21.82 32.72
N GLY A 906 3.19 22.61 33.73
CA GLY A 906 4.15 22.18 34.78
C GLY A 906 5.57 21.92 34.27
N ILE A 907 5.85 22.20 32.99
CA ILE A 907 7.15 21.91 32.34
C ILE A 907 8.25 22.85 32.79
N MET A 908 7.95 24.18 32.85
CA MET A 908 8.88 25.21 33.31
C MET A 908 8.24 26.01 34.44
N GLN A 909 8.63 25.74 35.67
CA GLN A 909 7.95 26.25 36.87
C GLN A 909 8.58 27.49 37.50
N GLY A 910 9.62 28.06 36.90
CA GLY A 910 10.36 29.16 37.51
C GLY A 910 11.25 28.76 38.70
N SER A 911 11.86 29.73 39.34
CA SER A 911 12.70 29.54 40.52
C SER A 911 12.23 30.45 41.66
N SER A 912 12.24 29.93 42.91
CA SER A 912 11.85 30.69 44.08
C SER A 912 12.99 31.57 44.60
N ASN A 913 12.68 32.81 44.91
CA ASN A 913 13.56 33.69 45.66
C ASN A 913 12.74 34.27 46.82
N GLY A 914 12.82 33.62 47.96
CA GLY A 914 11.98 33.93 49.12
C GLY A 914 10.53 33.45 48.91
N SER A 915 9.58 34.37 48.92
CA SER A 915 8.14 34.03 48.72
C SER A 915 7.66 34.23 47.30
N ALA A 916 8.50 34.66 46.36
CA ALA A 916 8.13 34.94 45.00
C ALA A 916 8.80 33.98 44.01
N LEU A 917 8.07 33.61 42.91
CA LEU A 917 8.56 32.84 41.79
C LEU A 917 9.00 33.78 40.67
N TYR A 918 10.15 33.49 40.08
CA TYR A 918 10.72 34.24 38.96
C TYR A 918 10.91 33.34 37.78
N PHE A 919 10.51 33.77 36.59
CA PHE A 919 10.78 33.04 35.32
C PHE A 919 12.22 33.29 34.86
N SER A 920 12.77 34.45 35.07
CA SER A 920 14.10 34.90 34.59
C SER A 920 14.26 34.80 33.06
N PRO A 921 13.46 35.53 32.30
CA PRO A 921 13.32 35.29 30.83
C PRO A 921 14.63 35.47 30.05
N GLU A 922 15.50 36.41 30.44
CA GLU A 922 16.78 36.69 29.78
C GLU A 922 17.96 35.85 30.33
N ALA A 923 17.75 35.03 31.35
CA ALA A 923 18.80 34.17 31.87
C ALA A 923 19.18 33.10 30.83
N GLN A 924 20.49 32.85 30.68
CA GLN A 924 20.96 31.74 29.84
C GLN A 924 20.67 30.41 30.53
N MET A 925 20.17 29.45 29.79
CA MET A 925 19.87 28.10 30.29
C MET A 925 21.15 27.32 30.53
N THR A 926 21.22 26.65 31.68
CA THR A 926 22.23 25.63 31.96
C THR A 926 21.81 24.28 31.38
N ARG A 927 22.79 23.41 31.17
CA ARG A 927 22.49 22.04 30.67
C ARG A 927 21.58 21.27 31.63
N ALA A 928 21.77 21.42 32.95
CA ALA A 928 20.92 20.78 33.95
C ALA A 928 19.46 21.26 33.88
N GLU A 929 19.23 22.56 33.65
CA GLU A 929 17.89 23.11 33.48
C GLU A 929 17.23 22.57 32.21
N VAL A 930 17.95 22.54 31.10
CA VAL A 930 17.43 21.97 29.82
C VAL A 930 17.11 20.47 29.99
N MET A 931 18.01 19.70 30.59
CA MET A 931 17.77 18.26 30.84
C MET A 931 16.57 18.06 31.78
N THR A 932 16.36 18.93 32.75
CA THR A 932 15.19 18.85 33.63
C THR A 932 13.90 19.10 32.89
N VAL A 933 13.86 20.10 32.01
CA VAL A 933 12.70 20.42 31.20
C VAL A 933 12.41 19.28 30.22
N ILE A 934 13.42 18.80 29.47
CA ILE A 934 13.27 17.69 28.52
C ILE A 934 12.81 16.39 29.22
N GLY A 935 13.39 16.08 30.40
CA GLY A 935 12.99 14.90 31.15
C GLY A 935 11.54 14.95 31.66
N ARG A 936 10.99 16.15 31.92
CA ARG A 936 9.57 16.34 32.23
C ARG A 936 8.66 16.17 31.00
N CYS A 937 9.16 16.45 29.82
CA CYS A 937 8.43 16.27 28.57
C CYS A 937 8.43 14.81 28.08
N LEU A 938 9.32 13.96 28.62
CA LEU A 938 9.36 12.54 28.25
C LEU A 938 8.21 11.76 28.89
N PRO A 939 7.68 10.75 28.19
CA PRO A 939 6.74 9.80 28.79
C PRO A 939 7.29 9.18 30.07
N ARG A 940 6.43 8.87 31.01
CA ARG A 940 6.82 8.14 32.24
C ARG A 940 7.14 6.67 31.89
N GLY A 941 7.99 6.05 32.70
CA GLY A 941 8.35 4.64 32.58
C GLY A 941 9.80 4.35 32.19
N TYR A 942 10.60 5.39 31.87
CA TYR A 942 12.03 5.19 31.69
C TYR A 942 12.72 4.97 33.02
N ALA A 943 13.54 3.94 33.11
CA ALA A 943 14.35 3.69 34.31
C ALA A 943 15.43 4.76 34.47
N ALA A 944 15.71 5.18 35.71
CA ALA A 944 16.79 6.13 36.01
C ALA A 944 18.16 5.47 35.71
N ALA A 945 18.92 5.99 34.74
CA ALA A 945 20.23 5.47 34.38
C ALA A 945 21.25 5.73 35.49
N SER A 946 22.22 4.86 35.64
CA SER A 946 23.42 5.14 36.43
C SER A 946 24.29 6.13 35.64
N LEU A 947 24.70 7.23 36.31
CA LEU A 947 25.49 8.30 35.72
C LEU A 947 26.98 8.03 35.87
N GLY A 948 27.63 7.50 34.86
CA GLY A 948 29.06 7.20 34.82
C GLY A 948 29.97 8.37 34.43
N TYR A 949 29.48 9.62 34.49
CA TYR A 949 30.23 10.82 34.11
C TYR A 949 31.11 11.32 35.24
N ARG A 950 32.28 11.89 34.90
CA ARG A 950 33.28 12.37 35.87
C ARG A 950 32.74 13.50 36.78
N ASP A 951 31.81 14.28 36.27
CA ASP A 951 31.20 15.43 36.96
C ASP A 951 29.75 15.16 37.39
N ALA A 952 29.34 13.91 37.48
CA ALA A 952 28.00 13.52 37.91
C ALA A 952 27.63 14.04 39.32
N SER A 953 28.62 14.25 40.21
CA SER A 953 28.43 14.86 41.52
C SER A 953 28.04 16.35 41.46
N SER A 954 28.36 17.04 40.37
CA SER A 954 28.00 18.46 40.14
C SER A 954 26.57 18.66 39.65
N ILE A 955 25.83 17.57 39.39
CA ILE A 955 24.42 17.66 39.01
C ILE A 955 23.60 18.07 40.23
N PRO A 956 22.84 19.18 40.16
CA PRO A 956 21.99 19.61 41.28
C PRO A 956 20.98 18.50 41.63
N SER A 957 20.65 18.37 42.91
CA SER A 957 19.74 17.34 43.41
C SER A 957 18.36 17.39 42.73
N TRP A 958 17.87 18.61 42.49
CA TRP A 958 16.57 18.83 41.80
C TRP A 958 16.56 18.40 40.34
N ALA A 959 17.72 18.31 39.69
CA ALA A 959 17.83 17.90 38.28
C ALA A 959 18.18 16.41 38.11
N ARG A 960 18.68 15.75 39.12
CA ARG A 960 19.35 14.46 39.05
C ARG A 960 18.49 13.38 38.43
N GLU A 961 17.24 13.24 38.86
CA GLU A 961 16.29 12.25 38.34
C GLU A 961 16.03 12.47 36.86
N GLN A 962 15.74 13.72 36.44
CA GLN A 962 15.41 14.01 35.05
C GLN A 962 16.64 13.87 34.13
N VAL A 963 17.83 14.17 34.62
CA VAL A 963 19.08 13.89 33.92
C VAL A 963 19.27 12.38 33.70
N GLN A 964 19.03 11.57 34.73
CA GLN A 964 19.12 10.11 34.62
C GLN A 964 18.12 9.55 33.58
N ILE A 965 16.90 10.07 33.54
CA ILE A 965 15.87 9.72 32.57
C ILE A 965 16.30 10.12 31.14
N CYS A 966 16.81 11.33 30.93
CA CYS A 966 17.30 11.79 29.64
C CYS A 966 18.47 10.97 29.11
N VAL A 967 19.36 10.53 29.99
CA VAL A 967 20.50 9.66 29.65
C VAL A 967 19.98 8.26 29.29
N SER A 968 19.05 7.71 30.07
CA SER A 968 18.39 6.42 29.79
C SER A 968 17.65 6.42 28.45
N ALA A 969 16.96 7.51 28.15
CA ALA A 969 16.25 7.69 26.88
C ALA A 969 17.18 7.98 25.68
N GLY A 970 18.50 8.01 25.87
CA GLY A 970 19.47 8.25 24.80
C GLY A 970 19.42 9.64 24.15
N ILE A 971 18.70 10.59 24.75
CA ILE A 971 18.55 11.96 24.22
C ILE A 971 19.79 12.79 24.53
N ILE A 972 20.44 12.49 25.66
CA ILE A 972 21.62 13.22 26.16
C ILE A 972 22.77 12.24 26.33
N GLY A 973 23.90 12.61 25.75
CA GLY A 973 25.21 12.02 25.99
C GLY A 973 26.17 13.04 26.62
N GLY A 974 27.27 12.53 27.18
CA GLY A 974 28.37 13.40 27.64
C GLY A 974 29.25 13.91 26.50
N TYR A 975 30.19 14.73 26.86
CA TYR A 975 31.27 15.17 25.97
C TYR A 975 32.35 14.10 25.84
N GLU A 976 33.28 14.29 24.92
CA GLU A 976 34.38 13.33 24.66
C GLU A 976 35.28 13.11 25.88
N ASP A 977 35.36 14.09 26.82
CA ASP A 977 36.09 14.00 28.06
C ASP A 977 35.32 13.26 29.18
N ASN A 978 34.19 12.62 28.85
CA ASN A 978 33.29 11.93 29.77
C ASN A 978 32.72 12.84 30.87
N THR A 979 32.35 14.08 30.53
CA THR A 979 31.63 15.01 31.41
C THR A 979 30.26 15.34 30.84
N LEU A 980 29.28 15.73 31.67
CA LEU A 980 27.97 16.28 31.30
C LEU A 980 27.94 17.79 31.27
N ARG A 981 28.83 18.46 32.04
CA ARG A 981 28.89 19.90 32.26
C ARG A 981 27.54 20.50 32.70
N PRO A 982 26.90 19.98 33.75
CA PRO A 982 25.51 20.28 34.10
C PRO A 982 25.28 21.77 34.42
N LEU A 983 26.26 22.47 34.96
CA LEU A 983 26.17 23.89 35.30
C LEU A 983 26.63 24.84 34.16
N GLY A 984 27.16 24.29 33.07
CA GLY A 984 27.55 25.08 31.88
C GLY A 984 26.34 25.58 31.12
N SER A 985 26.44 26.77 30.53
CA SER A 985 25.42 27.23 29.59
C SER A 985 25.41 26.36 28.35
N ILE A 986 24.23 26.20 27.76
CA ILE A 986 24.01 25.36 26.58
C ILE A 986 23.82 26.20 25.32
N THR A 987 24.42 25.75 24.20
CA THR A 987 24.33 26.47 22.93
C THR A 987 23.10 26.07 22.13
N ARG A 988 22.70 26.90 21.15
CA ARG A 988 21.59 26.62 20.21
C ARG A 988 21.84 25.34 19.42
N GLY A 989 23.07 25.07 19.00
CA GLY A 989 23.45 23.86 18.27
C GLY A 989 23.28 22.59 19.13
N GLU A 990 23.66 22.64 20.39
CA GLU A 990 23.50 21.54 21.34
C GLU A 990 22.03 21.26 21.64
N ILE A 991 21.22 22.32 21.82
CA ILE A 991 19.77 22.22 22.00
C ILE A 991 19.14 21.64 20.74
N ALA A 992 19.55 22.06 19.53
CA ALA A 992 19.02 21.53 18.28
C ALA A 992 19.24 20.02 18.18
N LYS A 993 20.39 19.51 18.56
CA LYS A 993 20.64 18.05 18.61
C LYS A 993 19.73 17.36 19.62
N ILE A 994 19.60 17.90 20.84
CA ILE A 994 18.75 17.30 21.88
C ILE A 994 17.30 17.22 21.44
N LEU A 995 16.75 18.31 20.88
CA LEU A 995 15.36 18.36 20.44
C LEU A 995 15.09 17.51 19.18
N ALA A 996 16.08 17.32 18.32
CA ALA A 996 15.96 16.44 17.18
C ALA A 996 15.90 14.95 17.59
N LEU A 997 16.51 14.60 18.73
CA LEU A 997 16.48 13.24 19.29
C LEU A 997 15.27 12.98 20.20
N PHE A 998 14.50 14.02 20.57
CA PHE A 998 13.29 13.92 21.37
C PHE A 998 12.10 13.35 20.59
#